data_3c0a1e8a40fbf0947b80f19a61982bf4
#
_entry.id   3c0a1e8a40fbf0947b80f19a61982bf4
#
_cell.length_a   1.000
_cell.length_b   1.000
_cell.length_c   1.000
_cell.angle_alpha   90.00
_cell.angle_beta   90.00
_cell.angle_gamma   90.00
#
_symmetry.space_group_name_H-M   'P 1'
#
loop_
_entity.id
_entity.type
_entity.pdbx_description
1 polymer ?
#
loop_
_entity_poly.entity_id
_entity_poly.type
_entity_poly.pdbx_seq_one_letter_code
_entity_poly.pdbx_strand_id
1 'polypeptide(L)'
;MVAPRETCAKSPPPPTPSSEEEGALYLAFRRRDFAMSDTRRFTNAQIDRLLRPKSVAVIGASDRHGALGCTLLNNLVQYEFDGAIYPVNPKRDELQGLKVCKSVGELPEGVDCAVLAIPRAFVIETVRELAERGCGSVVIYAAGFSEAGEEGAKDQEELGRIAEQYGMVIEGPNCLGCTNYVDRIPLSFVETNMKTPPAGARAVGIASQSGALAAVLATALHPRGCYVSTSVSTGNEAGSGVEDYVEWLVDDAATNVIALYVETLRRPRAFINAVRRARAAGKPVIMLHPGRSSKAAESAATHTGAMAGDHALMKAKLTREGVIFAETLEELADIATIAVTCNSLPGANMVVLGESGALRGLAFDIAEEIGLDLLDLNDENSPKIRAALPDFVPVSNPTDITAIGLSEPAIYTNLLKVLLEDERVGSVVASIIQSDPITSKIKFPAIQAVLDAGDPGKPLVFAGVDEGARVPQEYIDGLRAVGIPVFPSTERAYRAIARLADLAKRDLTDRSGAPIAVPGLSDFAGVIPEYQAKALLAPLGLPFPESLFAPSAEEAVTAAEKIGYPVVMKAQAARLGHKSDAGGVLLNLKTADDVRAAFTRMYDNVAAYDATIALDGVLVEKMGTMGVEMIVGAKSDPEWGPVVLAGFGGVTAEILKDVMLFTPDMGVEQVKAGLLSLKQAPLLTGWRGAPALDVDALAALIVQMGQIMTGNPAIREIDLNPVIIHPVGKGVVALDALMLVE
;
A
#
# COMPACT_ATOMS: atom_id res chain seq x y z
N MET A 1 0.59 -47.27 49.52
CA MET A 1 1.01 -48.01 48.31
C MET A 1 0.61 -47.20 47.10
N VAL A 2 1.57 -46.54 46.48
CA VAL A 2 1.36 -45.68 45.32
C VAL A 2 1.99 -46.42 44.13
N ALA A 3 1.20 -46.69 43.10
CA ALA A 3 1.64 -47.36 41.88
C ALA A 3 2.46 -46.41 40.99
N PRO A 4 3.48 -46.87 40.24
CA PRO A 4 4.29 -46.03 39.38
C PRO A 4 3.54 -45.69 38.08
N ARG A 5 3.68 -44.44 37.65
CA ARG A 5 3.22 -43.91 36.35
C ARG A 5 4.16 -44.40 35.26
N GLU A 6 3.62 -45.06 34.26
CA GLU A 6 4.31 -45.38 33.00
C GLU A 6 4.62 -44.10 32.21
N THR A 7 5.86 -43.92 31.86
CA THR A 7 6.34 -42.86 30.99
C THR A 7 6.09 -43.25 29.52
N CYS A 8 5.15 -42.57 28.89
CA CYS A 8 4.93 -42.66 27.45
C CYS A 8 6.09 -41.96 26.72
N ALA A 9 6.90 -42.71 26.03
CA ALA A 9 7.97 -42.20 25.17
C ALA A 9 7.36 -41.48 23.98
N LYS A 10 7.57 -40.15 23.89
CA LYS A 10 7.23 -39.36 22.71
C LYS A 10 8.21 -39.71 21.56
N SER A 11 7.64 -40.10 20.42
CA SER A 11 8.39 -40.23 19.18
C SER A 11 9.07 -38.89 18.83
N PRO A 12 10.27 -38.89 18.25
CA PRO A 12 10.91 -37.66 17.81
C PRO A 12 10.08 -36.99 16.69
N PRO A 13 10.06 -35.66 16.63
CA PRO A 13 9.39 -34.95 15.54
C PRO A 13 10.06 -35.29 14.21
N PRO A 14 9.33 -35.25 13.08
CA PRO A 14 9.91 -35.44 11.77
C PRO A 14 10.97 -34.36 11.48
N PRO A 15 12.02 -34.67 10.70
CA PRO A 15 13.05 -33.72 10.37
C PRO A 15 12.45 -32.52 9.62
N THR A 16 12.84 -31.31 10.00
CA THR A 16 12.55 -30.08 9.27
C THR A 16 13.18 -30.14 7.88
N PRO A 17 12.46 -29.79 6.81
CA PRO A 17 13.03 -29.71 5.46
C PRO A 17 14.22 -28.73 5.45
N SER A 18 15.23 -29.02 4.62
CA SER A 18 16.35 -28.12 4.42
C SER A 18 15.90 -26.88 3.63
N SER A 19 16.58 -25.76 3.84
CA SER A 19 16.27 -24.50 3.13
C SER A 19 16.33 -24.60 1.59
N GLU A 20 17.06 -25.60 1.06
CA GLU A 20 17.11 -25.91 -0.37
C GLU A 20 15.87 -26.67 -0.86
N GLU A 21 15.29 -27.55 -0.04
CA GLU A 21 14.05 -28.25 -0.38
C GLU A 21 12.83 -27.30 -0.30
N GLU A 22 12.81 -26.40 0.66
CA GLU A 22 11.80 -25.32 0.71
C GLU A 22 11.91 -24.38 -0.50
N GLY A 23 13.14 -24.03 -0.90
CA GLY A 23 13.39 -23.23 -2.11
C GLY A 23 12.98 -23.96 -3.40
N ALA A 24 13.20 -25.25 -3.51
CA ALA A 24 12.82 -26.06 -4.68
C ALA A 24 11.31 -26.29 -4.77
N LEU A 25 10.63 -26.54 -3.66
CA LEU A 25 9.16 -26.57 -3.59
C LEU A 25 8.56 -25.20 -3.97
N TYR A 26 9.15 -24.11 -3.46
CA TYR A 26 8.78 -22.73 -3.78
C TYR A 26 8.88 -22.43 -5.28
N LEU A 27 9.94 -22.87 -5.95
CA LEU A 27 10.14 -22.71 -7.39
C LEU A 27 9.25 -23.62 -8.23
N ALA A 28 8.93 -24.81 -7.76
CA ALA A 28 8.03 -25.75 -8.45
C ALA A 28 6.55 -25.32 -8.36
N PHE A 29 6.13 -24.71 -7.27
CA PHE A 29 4.78 -24.16 -7.11
C PHE A 29 4.55 -22.92 -7.97
N ARG A 30 5.62 -22.13 -8.26
CA ARG A 30 5.55 -20.90 -9.09
C ARG A 30 5.63 -21.16 -10.61
N ARG A 31 5.98 -22.36 -11.08
CA ARG A 31 6.12 -22.68 -12.50
C ARG A 31 4.83 -23.07 -13.22
N ARG A 32 3.67 -23.00 -12.57
CA ARG A 32 2.40 -23.12 -13.28
C ARG A 32 1.92 -21.74 -13.71
N ASP A 33 2.07 -21.48 -14.98
CA ASP A 33 1.55 -20.46 -15.87
C ASP A 33 0.29 -19.71 -15.42
N PHE A 34 0.34 -18.94 -14.32
CA PHE A 34 -0.40 -17.70 -14.30
C PHE A 34 0.47 -16.69 -15.05
N ALA A 35 0.26 -16.61 -16.35
CA ALA A 35 0.79 -15.53 -17.16
C ALA A 35 0.46 -14.24 -16.40
N MET A 36 1.49 -13.47 -16.04
CA MET A 36 1.35 -12.17 -15.35
C MET A 36 0.64 -11.23 -16.32
N SER A 37 -0.70 -11.35 -16.39
CA SER A 37 -1.52 -10.50 -17.24
C SER A 37 -1.48 -9.08 -16.65
N ASP A 38 -0.90 -8.15 -17.39
CA ASP A 38 -0.92 -6.73 -17.08
C ASP A 38 -2.34 -6.13 -17.24
N THR A 39 -3.31 -6.95 -17.64
CA THR A 39 -4.67 -6.56 -17.96
C THR A 39 -5.68 -7.11 -16.94
N ARG A 40 -6.81 -6.43 -16.83
CA ARG A 40 -7.97 -6.92 -16.08
C ARG A 40 -8.44 -8.28 -16.62
N ARG A 41 -8.93 -9.14 -15.74
CA ARG A 41 -9.43 -10.47 -16.10
C ARG A 41 -10.82 -10.41 -16.73
N PHE A 42 -11.68 -9.52 -16.25
CA PHE A 42 -13.07 -9.38 -16.70
C PHE A 42 -13.34 -7.99 -17.24
N THR A 43 -14.19 -7.89 -18.25
CA THR A 43 -14.71 -6.62 -18.76
C THR A 43 -15.77 -6.06 -17.81
N ASN A 44 -16.05 -4.75 -17.90
CA ASN A 44 -17.13 -4.16 -17.11
C ASN A 44 -18.49 -4.81 -17.40
N ALA A 45 -18.76 -5.19 -18.65
CA ALA A 45 -20.00 -5.88 -19.00
C ALA A 45 -20.15 -7.25 -18.33
N GLN A 46 -19.04 -7.96 -18.06
CA GLN A 46 -19.07 -9.20 -17.29
C GLN A 46 -19.30 -8.92 -15.80
N ILE A 47 -18.61 -7.91 -15.23
CA ILE A 47 -18.81 -7.49 -13.84
C ILE A 47 -20.22 -6.91 -13.62
N ASP A 48 -20.82 -6.23 -14.61
CA ASP A 48 -22.19 -5.75 -14.54
C ASP A 48 -23.21 -6.88 -14.35
N ARG A 49 -22.94 -8.08 -14.89
CA ARG A 49 -23.80 -9.25 -14.64
C ARG A 49 -23.80 -9.70 -13.18
N LEU A 50 -22.79 -9.31 -12.40
CA LEU A 50 -22.72 -9.50 -10.95
C LEU A 50 -23.29 -8.31 -10.18
N LEU A 51 -22.84 -7.09 -10.49
CA LEU A 51 -23.14 -5.90 -9.69
C LEU A 51 -24.43 -5.18 -10.10
N ARG A 52 -24.93 -5.44 -11.33
CA ARG A 52 -26.17 -4.89 -11.92
C ARG A 52 -27.00 -5.96 -12.64
N PRO A 53 -27.17 -7.15 -12.02
CA PRO A 53 -27.91 -8.23 -12.67
C PRO A 53 -29.36 -7.82 -12.95
N LYS A 54 -29.94 -8.37 -14.03
CA LYS A 54 -31.36 -8.29 -14.33
C LYS A 54 -32.09 -9.57 -13.95
N SER A 55 -31.35 -10.60 -13.57
CA SER A 55 -31.88 -11.87 -13.11
C SER A 55 -30.96 -12.49 -12.07
N VAL A 56 -31.54 -12.95 -10.98
CA VAL A 56 -30.80 -13.57 -9.84
C VAL A 56 -31.39 -14.93 -9.51
N ALA A 57 -30.56 -15.98 -9.54
CA ALA A 57 -30.90 -17.31 -9.02
C ALA A 57 -30.39 -17.44 -7.57
N VAL A 58 -31.26 -17.87 -6.65
CA VAL A 58 -30.88 -18.12 -5.25
C VAL A 58 -30.80 -19.63 -5.03
N ILE A 59 -29.60 -20.19 -5.13
CA ILE A 59 -29.34 -21.62 -4.96
C ILE A 59 -29.28 -21.97 -3.47
N GLY A 60 -30.20 -22.79 -2.99
CA GLY A 60 -30.39 -23.04 -1.56
C GLY A 60 -31.32 -22.04 -0.89
N ALA A 61 -32.25 -21.44 -1.67
CA ALA A 61 -33.31 -20.60 -1.14
C ALA A 61 -34.12 -21.33 -0.05
N SER A 62 -34.53 -20.66 1.00
CA SER A 62 -35.16 -21.25 2.17
C SER A 62 -36.13 -20.27 2.84
N ASP A 63 -37.13 -20.82 3.51
CA ASP A 63 -38.01 -20.11 4.44
C ASP A 63 -37.55 -20.21 5.91
N ARG A 64 -36.48 -20.96 6.16
CA ARG A 64 -35.96 -21.15 7.53
C ARG A 64 -35.21 -19.90 7.98
N HIS A 65 -35.71 -19.25 9.02
CA HIS A 65 -35.08 -18.12 9.66
C HIS A 65 -33.61 -18.45 10.04
N GLY A 66 -32.69 -17.54 9.75
CA GLY A 66 -31.24 -17.71 9.98
C GLY A 66 -30.49 -18.53 8.92
N ALA A 67 -31.18 -19.08 7.91
CA ALA A 67 -30.50 -19.67 6.75
C ALA A 67 -30.06 -18.56 5.79
N LEU A 68 -28.81 -18.67 5.23
CA LEU A 68 -28.22 -17.64 4.36
C LEU A 68 -29.13 -17.34 3.14
N GLY A 69 -29.66 -18.39 2.51
CA GLY A 69 -30.59 -18.24 1.37
C GLY A 69 -31.95 -17.64 1.75
N CYS A 70 -32.36 -17.70 3.04
CA CYS A 70 -33.55 -17.01 3.52
C CYS A 70 -33.30 -15.51 3.63
N THR A 71 -32.20 -15.10 4.27
CA THR A 71 -31.86 -13.68 4.41
C THR A 71 -31.65 -13.02 3.07
N LEU A 72 -30.92 -13.66 2.15
CA LEU A 72 -30.74 -13.16 0.79
C LEU A 72 -32.09 -12.96 0.07
N LEU A 73 -32.97 -13.95 0.10
CA LEU A 73 -34.29 -13.85 -0.55
C LEU A 73 -35.12 -12.74 0.07
N ASN A 74 -35.09 -12.59 1.41
CA ASN A 74 -35.74 -11.51 2.13
C ASN A 74 -35.20 -10.14 1.69
N ASN A 75 -33.89 -9.98 1.59
CA ASN A 75 -33.28 -8.75 1.15
C ASN A 75 -33.74 -8.37 -0.26
N LEU A 76 -33.69 -9.31 -1.23
CA LEU A 76 -34.12 -9.04 -2.61
C LEU A 76 -35.60 -8.62 -2.69
N VAL A 77 -36.49 -9.29 -1.93
CA VAL A 77 -37.92 -8.94 -1.91
C VAL A 77 -38.18 -7.63 -1.15
N GLN A 78 -37.58 -7.44 0.01
CA GLN A 78 -37.75 -6.26 0.86
C GLN A 78 -37.32 -4.96 0.15
N TYR A 79 -36.24 -5.02 -0.63
CA TYR A 79 -35.73 -3.86 -1.35
C TYR A 79 -36.21 -3.77 -2.78
N GLU A 80 -37.26 -4.56 -3.13
CA GLU A 80 -37.94 -4.48 -4.43
C GLU A 80 -36.96 -4.58 -5.59
N PHE A 81 -36.10 -5.63 -5.61
CA PHE A 81 -35.16 -5.85 -6.69
C PHE A 81 -35.84 -5.80 -8.05
N ASP A 82 -35.41 -4.88 -8.93
CA ASP A 82 -35.98 -4.65 -10.25
C ASP A 82 -35.45 -5.66 -11.29
N GLY A 83 -35.71 -6.93 -11.05
CA GLY A 83 -35.28 -8.02 -11.92
C GLY A 83 -35.99 -9.33 -11.60
N ALA A 84 -35.70 -10.37 -12.38
CA ALA A 84 -36.27 -11.69 -12.15
C ALA A 84 -35.53 -12.42 -10.99
N ILE A 85 -36.28 -12.95 -10.02
CA ILE A 85 -35.74 -13.76 -8.91
C ILE A 85 -36.15 -15.20 -9.12
N TYR A 86 -35.18 -16.12 -9.14
CA TYR A 86 -35.37 -17.55 -9.31
C TYR A 86 -34.92 -18.32 -8.07
N PRO A 87 -35.78 -18.54 -7.06
CA PRO A 87 -35.42 -19.40 -5.94
C PRO A 87 -35.24 -20.86 -6.38
N VAL A 88 -34.16 -21.51 -5.94
CA VAL A 88 -33.89 -22.92 -6.24
C VAL A 88 -33.89 -23.74 -4.95
N ASN A 89 -34.83 -24.68 -4.84
CA ASN A 89 -34.94 -25.61 -3.71
C ASN A 89 -35.67 -26.90 -4.10
N PRO A 90 -35.08 -28.10 -3.92
CA PRO A 90 -35.70 -29.35 -4.34
C PRO A 90 -36.98 -29.73 -3.52
N LYS A 91 -37.19 -29.10 -2.37
CA LYS A 91 -38.27 -29.48 -1.41
C LYS A 91 -39.43 -28.48 -1.32
N ARG A 92 -39.34 -27.32 -1.98
CA ARG A 92 -40.34 -26.26 -1.92
C ARG A 92 -40.92 -25.99 -3.32
N ASP A 93 -42.17 -25.62 -3.39
CA ASP A 93 -42.88 -25.23 -4.66
C ASP A 93 -42.95 -23.71 -4.78
N GLU A 94 -43.04 -23.03 -3.63
CA GLU A 94 -43.18 -21.60 -3.53
C GLU A 94 -42.36 -21.07 -2.31
N LEU A 95 -41.73 -19.92 -2.44
CA LEU A 95 -41.07 -19.17 -1.38
C LEU A 95 -41.36 -17.69 -1.58
N GLN A 96 -41.90 -17.02 -0.56
CA GLN A 96 -42.24 -15.60 -0.58
C GLN A 96 -43.10 -15.15 -1.78
N GLY A 97 -44.04 -15.98 -2.23
CA GLY A 97 -44.85 -15.72 -3.40
C GLY A 97 -44.16 -15.97 -4.75
N LEU A 98 -42.90 -16.44 -4.72
CA LEU A 98 -42.15 -16.77 -5.93
C LEU A 98 -42.17 -18.26 -6.22
N LYS A 99 -42.35 -18.61 -7.48
CA LYS A 99 -42.26 -20.01 -7.93
C LYS A 99 -40.83 -20.52 -7.79
N VAL A 100 -40.65 -21.70 -7.21
CA VAL A 100 -39.35 -22.32 -6.95
C VAL A 100 -38.97 -23.28 -8.07
N CYS A 101 -37.74 -23.17 -8.58
CA CYS A 101 -37.12 -24.19 -9.42
C CYS A 101 -36.59 -25.34 -8.54
N LYS A 102 -36.77 -26.59 -9.03
CA LYS A 102 -36.34 -27.78 -8.25
C LYS A 102 -34.84 -28.05 -8.36
N SER A 103 -34.21 -27.62 -9.45
CA SER A 103 -32.78 -27.77 -9.73
C SER A 103 -32.27 -26.61 -10.59
N VAL A 104 -30.97 -26.55 -10.79
CA VAL A 104 -30.32 -25.60 -11.73
C VAL A 104 -30.80 -25.84 -13.14
N GLY A 105 -31.07 -27.10 -13.52
CA GLY A 105 -31.61 -27.48 -14.84
C GLY A 105 -32.95 -26.84 -15.19
N GLU A 106 -33.76 -26.41 -14.21
CA GLU A 106 -35.05 -25.71 -14.44
C GLU A 106 -34.90 -24.18 -14.56
N LEU A 107 -33.70 -23.62 -14.33
CA LEU A 107 -33.46 -22.19 -14.53
C LEU A 107 -33.52 -21.79 -15.99
N PRO A 108 -33.91 -20.56 -16.32
CA PRO A 108 -33.67 -20.01 -17.67
C PRO A 108 -32.18 -20.06 -18.03
N GLU A 109 -31.90 -20.17 -19.33
CA GLU A 109 -30.52 -20.01 -19.80
C GLU A 109 -30.07 -18.55 -19.69
N GLY A 110 -28.77 -18.34 -19.41
CA GLY A 110 -28.17 -17.03 -19.41
C GLY A 110 -28.53 -16.15 -18.21
N VAL A 111 -28.96 -16.72 -17.06
CA VAL A 111 -29.17 -15.96 -15.81
C VAL A 111 -27.92 -15.11 -15.50
N ASP A 112 -28.13 -13.84 -15.13
CA ASP A 112 -27.01 -12.93 -14.90
C ASP A 112 -26.16 -13.31 -13.68
N CYS A 113 -26.80 -13.56 -12.54
CA CYS A 113 -26.11 -13.90 -11.30
C CYS A 113 -26.77 -15.08 -10.58
N ALA A 114 -25.99 -16.02 -10.12
CA ALA A 114 -26.45 -17.07 -9.22
C ALA A 114 -25.73 -16.94 -7.86
N VAL A 115 -26.47 -16.91 -6.76
CA VAL A 115 -25.92 -16.84 -5.41
C VAL A 115 -26.06 -18.18 -4.72
N LEU A 116 -24.94 -18.78 -4.31
CA LEU A 116 -24.87 -20.12 -3.73
C LEU A 116 -24.86 -20.05 -2.21
N ALA A 117 -25.99 -20.37 -1.60
CA ALA A 117 -26.17 -20.57 -0.17
C ALA A 117 -26.27 -22.07 0.17
N ILE A 118 -25.32 -22.87 -0.35
CA ILE A 118 -25.24 -24.33 -0.24
C ILE A 118 -23.90 -24.77 0.38
N PRO A 119 -23.81 -25.99 0.96
CA PRO A 119 -22.57 -26.52 1.49
C PRO A 119 -21.48 -26.70 0.42
N ARG A 120 -20.20 -26.51 0.81
CA ARG A 120 -19.01 -26.62 -0.07
C ARG A 120 -19.04 -27.82 -1.01
N ALA A 121 -19.42 -29.01 -0.49
CA ALA A 121 -19.40 -30.26 -1.24
C ALA A 121 -20.22 -30.23 -2.55
N PHE A 122 -21.18 -29.30 -2.69
CA PHE A 122 -22.04 -29.18 -3.87
C PHE A 122 -21.66 -27.99 -4.76
N VAL A 123 -20.70 -27.16 -4.33
CA VAL A 123 -20.39 -25.89 -5.01
C VAL A 123 -19.81 -26.12 -6.41
N ILE A 124 -18.78 -26.96 -6.55
CA ILE A 124 -18.07 -27.16 -7.84
C ILE A 124 -19.03 -27.66 -8.91
N GLU A 125 -19.81 -28.69 -8.60
CA GLU A 125 -20.78 -29.27 -9.54
C GLU A 125 -21.84 -28.23 -9.95
N THR A 126 -22.39 -27.51 -8.97
CA THR A 126 -23.40 -26.48 -9.21
C THR A 126 -22.84 -25.33 -10.07
N VAL A 127 -21.61 -24.87 -9.79
CA VAL A 127 -20.95 -23.81 -10.58
C VAL A 127 -20.72 -24.24 -12.02
N ARG A 128 -20.30 -25.50 -12.23
CA ARG A 128 -20.13 -26.05 -13.58
C ARG A 128 -21.45 -26.12 -14.35
N GLU A 129 -22.51 -26.63 -13.73
CA GLU A 129 -23.84 -26.69 -14.33
C GLU A 129 -24.35 -25.28 -14.70
N LEU A 130 -24.17 -24.28 -13.81
CA LEU A 130 -24.52 -22.90 -14.07
C LEU A 130 -23.73 -22.30 -15.24
N ALA A 131 -22.41 -22.58 -15.32
CA ALA A 131 -21.54 -22.12 -16.38
C ALA A 131 -21.95 -22.70 -17.75
N GLU A 132 -22.25 -24.00 -17.81
CA GLU A 132 -22.76 -24.68 -19.02
C GLU A 132 -24.08 -24.10 -19.52
N ARG A 133 -24.91 -23.53 -18.63
CA ARG A 133 -26.14 -22.84 -18.93
C ARG A 133 -26.00 -21.36 -19.27
N GLY A 134 -24.74 -20.85 -19.34
CA GLY A 134 -24.42 -19.47 -19.69
C GLY A 134 -24.68 -18.46 -18.57
N CYS A 135 -24.70 -18.89 -17.29
CA CYS A 135 -24.77 -17.98 -16.17
C CYS A 135 -23.58 -17.01 -16.20
N GLY A 136 -23.83 -15.71 -16.01
CA GLY A 136 -22.80 -14.68 -16.16
C GLY A 136 -21.88 -14.53 -14.98
N SER A 137 -22.43 -14.74 -13.78
CA SER A 137 -21.68 -14.58 -12.54
C SER A 137 -22.21 -15.48 -11.43
N VAL A 138 -21.35 -15.76 -10.45
CA VAL A 138 -21.69 -16.56 -9.27
C VAL A 138 -21.12 -15.91 -8.02
N VAL A 139 -21.92 -15.86 -6.94
CA VAL A 139 -21.49 -15.48 -5.59
C VAL A 139 -21.46 -16.72 -4.71
N ILE A 140 -20.36 -17.02 -4.04
CA ILE A 140 -20.18 -18.23 -3.25
C ILE A 140 -19.96 -17.90 -1.78
N TYR A 141 -20.98 -18.09 -0.95
CA TYR A 141 -20.89 -17.84 0.50
C TYR A 141 -20.10 -18.91 1.25
N ALA A 142 -20.08 -20.14 0.74
CA ALA A 142 -19.47 -21.26 1.41
C ALA A 142 -17.97 -21.04 1.67
N ALA A 143 -17.54 -21.32 2.91
CA ALA A 143 -16.15 -21.41 3.32
C ALA A 143 -15.64 -22.85 3.20
N GLY A 144 -14.35 -23.07 3.52
CA GLY A 144 -13.70 -24.38 3.51
C GLY A 144 -12.86 -24.64 2.26
N PHE A 145 -12.45 -23.59 1.54
CA PHE A 145 -11.60 -23.65 0.36
C PHE A 145 -10.11 -23.46 0.72
N SER A 146 -9.36 -22.58 0.10
CA SER A 146 -7.91 -22.44 0.33
C SER A 146 -7.54 -22.19 1.79
N GLU A 147 -8.38 -21.57 2.58
CA GLU A 147 -8.20 -21.35 4.01
C GLU A 147 -8.32 -22.64 4.85
N ALA A 148 -8.88 -23.72 4.28
CA ALA A 148 -9.03 -25.01 4.96
C ALA A 148 -7.93 -26.04 4.58
N GLY A 149 -6.91 -25.62 3.84
CA GLY A 149 -5.76 -26.46 3.48
C GLY A 149 -5.79 -27.00 2.03
N GLU A 150 -4.93 -27.97 1.73
CA GLU A 150 -4.62 -28.39 0.35
C GLU A 150 -5.83 -28.88 -0.47
N GLU A 151 -6.74 -29.62 0.13
CA GLU A 151 -7.94 -30.10 -0.57
C GLU A 151 -8.85 -28.93 -0.96
N GLY A 152 -9.01 -27.95 -0.03
CA GLY A 152 -9.76 -26.74 -0.30
C GLY A 152 -9.10 -25.86 -1.35
N ALA A 153 -7.79 -25.80 -1.37
CA ALA A 153 -7.04 -25.07 -2.38
C ALA A 153 -7.24 -25.64 -3.80
N LYS A 154 -7.28 -26.98 -3.94
CA LYS A 154 -7.59 -27.64 -5.22
C LYS A 154 -8.99 -27.34 -5.73
N ASP A 155 -9.97 -27.34 -4.82
CA ASP A 155 -11.35 -26.96 -5.16
C ASP A 155 -11.42 -25.49 -5.61
N GLN A 156 -10.67 -24.60 -4.96
CA GLN A 156 -10.60 -23.19 -5.36
C GLN A 156 -9.92 -23.01 -6.71
N GLU A 157 -8.86 -23.75 -7.01
CA GLU A 157 -8.22 -23.77 -8.34
C GLU A 157 -9.19 -24.22 -9.42
N GLU A 158 -10.05 -25.23 -9.12
CA GLU A 158 -11.08 -25.67 -10.06
C GLU A 158 -12.11 -24.58 -10.35
N LEU A 159 -12.56 -23.83 -9.33
CA LEU A 159 -13.40 -22.65 -9.54
C LEU A 159 -12.74 -21.63 -10.46
N GLY A 160 -11.45 -21.37 -10.24
CA GLY A 160 -10.66 -20.48 -11.11
C GLY A 160 -10.61 -20.94 -12.57
N ARG A 161 -10.48 -22.26 -12.80
CA ARG A 161 -10.49 -22.86 -14.15
C ARG A 161 -11.87 -22.74 -14.82
N ILE A 162 -12.95 -22.97 -14.08
CA ILE A 162 -14.30 -22.78 -14.59
C ILE A 162 -14.53 -21.31 -14.95
N ALA A 163 -14.13 -20.37 -14.09
CA ALA A 163 -14.24 -18.93 -14.36
C ALA A 163 -13.55 -18.54 -15.67
N GLU A 164 -12.34 -19.05 -15.90
CA GLU A 164 -11.56 -18.77 -17.11
C GLU A 164 -12.15 -19.42 -18.37
N GLN A 165 -12.51 -20.70 -18.27
CA GLN A 165 -13.06 -21.47 -19.39
C GLN A 165 -14.36 -20.88 -19.93
N TYR A 166 -15.24 -20.38 -19.06
CA TYR A 166 -16.57 -19.89 -19.45
C TYR A 166 -16.67 -18.35 -19.46
N GLY A 167 -15.63 -17.63 -19.03
CA GLY A 167 -15.66 -16.17 -18.87
C GLY A 167 -16.67 -15.72 -17.81
N MET A 168 -16.96 -16.56 -16.82
CA MET A 168 -17.93 -16.33 -15.77
C MET A 168 -17.26 -15.66 -14.56
N VAL A 169 -17.83 -14.56 -14.09
CA VAL A 169 -17.34 -13.88 -12.87
C VAL A 169 -17.68 -14.73 -11.66
N ILE A 170 -16.68 -15.10 -10.87
CA ILE A 170 -16.87 -15.82 -9.60
C ILE A 170 -16.41 -14.92 -8.45
N GLU A 171 -17.35 -14.44 -7.63
CA GLU A 171 -17.10 -13.73 -6.37
C GLU A 171 -16.99 -14.72 -5.22
N GLY A 172 -15.92 -14.61 -4.45
CA GLY A 172 -15.60 -15.56 -3.37
C GLY A 172 -14.71 -16.71 -3.85
N PRO A 173 -14.80 -17.90 -3.28
CA PRO A 173 -15.67 -18.34 -2.15
C PRO A 173 -15.35 -17.64 -0.82
N ASN A 174 -16.06 -18.01 0.25
CA ASN A 174 -15.88 -17.47 1.59
C ASN A 174 -16.07 -15.94 1.62
N CYS A 175 -17.11 -15.44 0.97
CA CYS A 175 -17.43 -14.03 0.88
C CYS A 175 -18.78 -13.70 1.52
N LEU A 176 -19.03 -12.41 1.76
CA LEU A 176 -20.30 -11.89 2.25
C LEU A 176 -21.27 -11.55 1.12
N GLY A 177 -20.77 -11.56 -0.12
CA GLY A 177 -21.47 -11.08 -1.30
C GLY A 177 -21.29 -9.59 -1.53
N CYS A 178 -22.15 -9.01 -2.35
CA CYS A 178 -22.07 -7.61 -2.70
C CYS A 178 -23.41 -6.88 -2.52
N THR A 179 -23.34 -5.56 -2.38
CA THR A 179 -24.51 -4.68 -2.31
C THR A 179 -24.28 -3.47 -3.22
N ASN A 180 -25.11 -3.29 -4.21
CA ASN A 180 -25.19 -2.07 -4.99
C ASN A 180 -26.29 -1.19 -4.39
N TYR A 181 -25.91 -0.11 -3.70
CA TYR A 181 -26.83 0.79 -3.01
C TYR A 181 -27.55 1.73 -3.97
N VAL A 182 -26.95 2.02 -5.14
CA VAL A 182 -27.52 2.89 -6.16
C VAL A 182 -28.74 2.23 -6.81
N ASP A 183 -28.57 0.98 -7.23
CA ASP A 183 -29.59 0.19 -7.93
C ASP A 183 -30.42 -0.68 -6.97
N ARG A 184 -30.18 -0.59 -5.66
CA ARG A 184 -30.85 -1.37 -4.60
C ARG A 184 -30.77 -2.88 -4.81
N ILE A 185 -29.55 -3.38 -5.06
CA ILE A 185 -29.30 -4.80 -5.31
C ILE A 185 -28.50 -5.41 -4.15
N PRO A 186 -29.15 -6.07 -3.18
CA PRO A 186 -28.50 -6.63 -1.98
C PRO A 186 -28.19 -8.12 -2.16
N LEU A 187 -27.12 -8.48 -2.85
CA LEU A 187 -26.66 -9.88 -2.97
C LEU A 187 -25.82 -10.30 -1.76
N SER A 188 -26.37 -10.15 -0.58
CA SER A 188 -25.72 -10.46 0.69
C SER A 188 -26.65 -11.22 1.64
N PHE A 189 -26.07 -12.09 2.46
CA PHE A 189 -26.80 -12.79 3.52
C PHE A 189 -26.85 -12.01 4.86
N VAL A 190 -26.31 -10.79 4.89
CA VAL A 190 -26.44 -9.88 6.03
C VAL A 190 -27.61 -8.96 5.80
N GLU A 191 -28.36 -8.66 6.89
CA GLU A 191 -29.37 -7.59 6.81
C GLU A 191 -28.69 -6.28 6.43
N THR A 192 -29.13 -5.71 5.31
CA THR A 192 -28.53 -4.52 4.74
C THR A 192 -29.34 -3.29 5.09
N ASN A 193 -28.72 -2.25 5.66
CA ASN A 193 -29.35 -0.94 5.75
C ASN A 193 -29.18 -0.23 4.40
N MET A 194 -30.17 -0.35 3.51
CA MET A 194 -30.13 0.19 2.17
C MET A 194 -30.32 1.71 2.15
N LYS A 195 -29.25 2.45 2.38
CA LYS A 195 -29.26 3.92 2.24
C LYS A 195 -28.87 4.31 0.81
N THR A 196 -29.86 4.37 -0.06
CA THR A 196 -29.65 4.70 -1.48
C THR A 196 -29.17 6.14 -1.64
N PRO A 197 -28.09 6.38 -2.38
CA PRO A 197 -27.63 7.73 -2.70
C PRO A 197 -28.68 8.49 -3.53
N PRO A 198 -28.99 9.76 -3.21
CA PRO A 198 -29.74 10.61 -4.11
C PRO A 198 -29.05 10.78 -5.46
N ALA A 199 -29.80 11.07 -6.51
CA ALA A 199 -29.24 11.31 -7.84
C ALA A 199 -28.20 12.45 -7.79
N GLY A 200 -27.00 12.19 -8.29
CA GLY A 200 -25.86 13.10 -8.29
C GLY A 200 -25.09 13.23 -6.95
N ALA A 201 -25.52 12.53 -5.90
CA ALA A 201 -24.76 12.50 -4.67
C ALA A 201 -23.41 11.76 -4.85
N ARG A 202 -22.38 12.29 -4.20
CA ARG A 202 -21.06 11.66 -4.15
C ARG A 202 -21.09 10.43 -3.23
N ALA A 203 -20.45 9.35 -3.62
CA ALA A 203 -20.46 8.11 -2.86
C ALA A 203 -19.09 7.39 -2.85
N VAL A 204 -18.92 6.51 -1.87
CA VAL A 204 -17.75 5.67 -1.67
C VAL A 204 -18.05 4.28 -2.26
N GLY A 205 -17.18 3.79 -3.17
CA GLY A 205 -17.15 2.40 -3.59
C GLY A 205 -16.23 1.59 -2.67
N ILE A 206 -16.67 0.43 -2.23
CA ILE A 206 -15.94 -0.45 -1.30
C ILE A 206 -15.61 -1.76 -1.99
N ALA A 207 -14.34 -2.19 -1.92
CA ALA A 207 -13.94 -3.56 -2.21
C ALA A 207 -13.07 -4.10 -1.05
N SER A 208 -13.44 -5.27 -0.51
CA SER A 208 -12.81 -5.82 0.69
C SER A 208 -12.65 -7.33 0.57
N GLN A 209 -11.43 -7.83 0.85
CA GLN A 209 -11.20 -9.27 0.96
C GLN A 209 -11.82 -9.88 2.22
N SER A 210 -12.07 -9.05 3.24
CA SER A 210 -12.81 -9.45 4.44
C SER A 210 -14.29 -9.08 4.32
N GLY A 211 -15.16 -10.07 4.38
CA GLY A 211 -16.61 -9.87 4.36
C GLY A 211 -17.08 -8.98 5.51
N ALA A 212 -16.64 -9.29 6.73
CA ALA A 212 -16.99 -8.53 7.92
C ALA A 212 -16.58 -7.04 7.77
N LEU A 213 -15.38 -6.76 7.26
CA LEU A 213 -14.88 -5.39 7.14
C LEU A 213 -15.57 -4.61 6.01
N ALA A 214 -16.05 -5.27 4.94
CA ALA A 214 -16.91 -4.63 3.94
C ALA A 214 -18.19 -4.07 4.59
N ALA A 215 -18.88 -4.89 5.40
CA ALA A 215 -20.09 -4.50 6.09
C ALA A 215 -19.82 -3.42 7.16
N VAL A 216 -18.75 -3.59 7.96
CA VAL A 216 -18.37 -2.62 9.01
C VAL A 216 -18.02 -1.26 8.41
N LEU A 217 -17.28 -1.21 7.29
CA LEU A 217 -16.93 0.05 6.64
C LEU A 217 -18.16 0.78 6.10
N ALA A 218 -19.07 0.07 5.42
CA ALA A 218 -20.35 0.64 4.97
C ALA A 218 -21.17 1.18 6.14
N THR A 219 -21.25 0.40 7.23
CA THR A 219 -21.94 0.82 8.47
C THR A 219 -21.26 2.03 9.12
N ALA A 220 -19.93 2.14 9.08
CA ALA A 220 -19.19 3.27 9.64
C ALA A 220 -19.39 4.58 8.84
N LEU A 221 -19.57 4.50 7.54
CA LEU A 221 -19.74 5.65 6.65
C LEU A 221 -21.13 6.31 6.76
N HIS A 222 -22.19 5.52 6.94
CA HIS A 222 -23.56 6.03 6.98
C HIS A 222 -23.81 7.07 8.10
N PRO A 223 -23.41 6.86 9.38
CA PRO A 223 -23.54 7.85 10.42
C PRO A 223 -22.70 9.12 10.21
N ARG A 224 -21.63 9.02 9.41
CA ARG A 224 -20.80 10.16 9.02
C ARG A 224 -21.45 11.01 7.93
N GLY A 225 -22.64 10.65 7.44
CA GLY A 225 -23.35 11.35 6.37
C GLY A 225 -22.92 10.92 4.96
N CYS A 226 -22.02 9.95 4.85
CA CYS A 226 -21.52 9.47 3.56
C CYS A 226 -22.48 8.44 2.95
N TYR A 227 -22.56 8.45 1.62
CA TYR A 227 -23.22 7.40 0.86
C TYR A 227 -22.20 6.37 0.39
N VAL A 228 -22.65 5.14 0.25
CA VAL A 228 -21.91 4.05 -0.40
C VAL A 228 -22.58 3.79 -1.76
N SER A 229 -21.78 3.71 -2.83
CA SER A 229 -22.30 3.34 -4.16
C SER A 229 -22.45 1.82 -4.26
N THR A 230 -21.37 1.12 -4.02
CA THR A 230 -21.30 -0.35 -4.09
C THR A 230 -20.33 -0.86 -3.03
N SER A 231 -20.66 -1.98 -2.39
CA SER A 231 -19.78 -2.69 -1.47
C SER A 231 -19.65 -4.14 -1.93
N VAL A 232 -18.41 -4.60 -2.16
CA VAL A 232 -18.08 -5.94 -2.62
C VAL A 232 -17.18 -6.63 -1.59
N SER A 233 -17.56 -7.84 -1.19
CA SER A 233 -16.73 -8.73 -0.38
C SER A 233 -16.11 -9.79 -1.29
N THR A 234 -14.82 -9.63 -1.65
CA THR A 234 -14.20 -10.51 -2.65
C THR A 234 -13.85 -11.91 -2.13
N GLY A 235 -13.76 -12.08 -0.80
CA GLY A 235 -13.44 -13.37 -0.17
C GLY A 235 -12.09 -13.93 -0.63
N ASN A 236 -12.04 -15.23 -0.93
CA ASN A 236 -10.81 -15.92 -1.33
C ASN A 236 -10.36 -15.63 -2.78
N GLU A 237 -11.15 -14.95 -3.59
CA GLU A 237 -10.80 -14.53 -4.97
C GLU A 237 -10.41 -15.69 -5.90
N ALA A 238 -11.25 -16.72 -5.98
CA ALA A 238 -11.02 -17.85 -6.89
C ALA A 238 -11.13 -17.43 -8.37
N GLY A 239 -12.03 -16.51 -8.67
CA GLY A 239 -12.28 -16.01 -10.03
C GLY A 239 -11.90 -14.55 -10.19
N SER A 240 -12.74 -13.65 -9.70
CA SER A 240 -12.49 -12.20 -9.70
C SER A 240 -11.72 -11.78 -8.46
N GLY A 241 -10.89 -10.75 -8.59
CA GLY A 241 -10.12 -10.16 -7.50
C GLY A 241 -10.41 -8.69 -7.28
N VAL A 242 -9.87 -8.13 -6.21
CA VAL A 242 -10.05 -6.71 -5.86
C VAL A 242 -9.71 -5.78 -7.02
N GLU A 243 -8.72 -6.12 -7.85
CA GLU A 243 -8.30 -5.32 -9.00
C GLU A 243 -9.40 -5.21 -10.08
N ASP A 244 -10.21 -6.26 -10.29
CA ASP A 244 -11.32 -6.22 -11.25
C ASP A 244 -12.44 -5.29 -10.77
N TYR A 245 -12.71 -5.29 -9.44
CA TYR A 245 -13.71 -4.42 -8.85
C TYR A 245 -13.25 -2.96 -8.80
N VAL A 246 -11.97 -2.70 -8.52
CA VAL A 246 -11.40 -1.34 -8.60
C VAL A 246 -11.56 -0.79 -10.01
N GLU A 247 -11.23 -1.57 -11.05
CA GLU A 247 -11.44 -1.17 -12.45
C GLU A 247 -12.88 -0.82 -12.75
N TRP A 248 -13.84 -1.62 -12.25
CA TRP A 248 -15.25 -1.33 -12.41
C TRP A 248 -15.68 -0.06 -11.68
N LEU A 249 -15.23 0.13 -10.42
CA LEU A 249 -15.53 1.32 -9.62
C LEU A 249 -14.96 2.61 -10.23
N VAL A 250 -13.86 2.51 -11.00
CA VAL A 250 -13.32 3.65 -11.75
C VAL A 250 -14.31 4.14 -12.78
N ASP A 251 -14.98 3.23 -13.47
CA ASP A 251 -15.94 3.57 -14.54
C ASP A 251 -17.37 3.81 -14.00
N ASP A 252 -17.67 3.41 -12.75
CA ASP A 252 -18.95 3.67 -12.11
C ASP A 252 -19.15 5.17 -11.81
N ALA A 253 -20.17 5.79 -12.43
CA ALA A 253 -20.44 7.22 -12.30
C ALA A 253 -20.85 7.66 -10.88
N ALA A 254 -21.41 6.75 -10.08
CA ALA A 254 -21.83 7.04 -8.71
C ALA A 254 -20.66 7.00 -7.70
N THR A 255 -19.58 6.32 -8.07
CA THR A 255 -18.38 6.19 -7.21
C THR A 255 -17.45 7.39 -7.39
N ASN A 256 -17.13 8.10 -6.32
CA ASN A 256 -16.18 9.23 -6.31
C ASN A 256 -14.90 8.94 -5.52
N VAL A 257 -14.96 8.00 -4.58
CA VAL A 257 -13.84 7.58 -3.73
C VAL A 257 -13.86 6.06 -3.68
N ILE A 258 -12.69 5.44 -3.73
CA ILE A 258 -12.55 3.98 -3.66
C ILE A 258 -11.87 3.63 -2.34
N ALA A 259 -12.56 2.90 -1.46
CA ALA A 259 -12.07 2.47 -0.15
C ALA A 259 -11.86 0.95 -0.13
N LEU A 260 -10.66 0.52 0.23
CA LEU A 260 -10.21 -0.86 0.10
C LEU A 260 -9.73 -1.44 1.43
N TYR A 261 -10.09 -2.70 1.69
CA TYR A 261 -9.39 -3.56 2.64
C TYR A 261 -8.81 -4.75 1.89
N VAL A 262 -7.47 -4.84 1.85
CA VAL A 262 -6.75 -5.81 1.04
C VAL A 262 -5.70 -6.52 1.89
N GLU A 263 -5.72 -7.83 1.92
CA GLU A 263 -4.76 -8.69 2.62
C GLU A 263 -3.65 -9.17 1.67
N THR A 264 -4.00 -9.39 0.40
CA THR A 264 -3.07 -9.87 -0.63
C THR A 264 -3.50 -9.35 -2.00
N LEU A 265 -2.57 -8.86 -2.80
CA LEU A 265 -2.80 -8.53 -4.20
C LEU A 265 -2.33 -9.69 -5.09
N ARG A 266 -3.26 -10.34 -5.78
CA ARG A 266 -2.95 -11.48 -6.63
C ARG A 266 -2.38 -11.07 -7.98
N ARG A 267 -2.76 -9.90 -8.49
CA ARG A 267 -2.31 -9.30 -9.76
C ARG A 267 -1.86 -7.86 -9.55
N PRO A 268 -0.67 -7.65 -8.93
CA PRO A 268 -0.19 -6.31 -8.56
C PRO A 268 -0.13 -5.32 -9.73
N ARG A 269 0.26 -5.79 -10.93
CA ARG A 269 0.34 -4.93 -12.12
C ARG A 269 -1.03 -4.47 -12.61
N ALA A 270 -2.02 -5.38 -12.63
CA ALA A 270 -3.39 -5.01 -12.97
C ALA A 270 -3.96 -4.01 -11.96
N PHE A 271 -3.68 -4.21 -10.67
CA PHE A 271 -4.08 -3.27 -9.61
C PHE A 271 -3.43 -1.89 -9.79
N ILE A 272 -2.13 -1.82 -10.10
CA ILE A 272 -1.43 -0.56 -10.40
C ILE A 272 -2.10 0.16 -11.57
N ASN A 273 -2.45 -0.56 -12.65
CA ASN A 273 -3.12 0.03 -13.79
C ASN A 273 -4.51 0.58 -13.42
N ALA A 274 -5.28 -0.14 -12.59
CA ALA A 274 -6.56 0.33 -12.08
C ALA A 274 -6.39 1.60 -11.21
N VAL A 275 -5.39 1.66 -10.34
CA VAL A 275 -5.06 2.85 -9.52
C VAL A 275 -4.69 4.05 -10.40
N ARG A 276 -3.88 3.85 -11.44
CA ARG A 276 -3.52 4.91 -12.40
C ARG A 276 -4.77 5.46 -13.10
N ARG A 277 -5.68 4.60 -13.52
CA ARG A 277 -6.96 5.01 -14.08
C ARG A 277 -7.84 5.75 -13.09
N ALA A 278 -7.92 5.27 -11.84
CA ALA A 278 -8.66 5.96 -10.77
C ALA A 278 -8.12 7.37 -10.56
N ARG A 279 -6.81 7.54 -10.48
CA ARG A 279 -6.14 8.84 -10.37
C ARG A 279 -6.46 9.74 -11.56
N ALA A 280 -6.38 9.23 -12.79
CA ALA A 280 -6.71 9.98 -14.00
C ALA A 280 -8.18 10.42 -14.03
N ALA A 281 -9.08 9.63 -13.43
CA ALA A 281 -10.49 9.95 -13.25
C ALA A 281 -10.78 10.85 -12.04
N GLY A 282 -9.76 11.28 -11.28
CA GLY A 282 -9.92 12.10 -10.07
C GLY A 282 -10.54 11.36 -8.89
N LYS A 283 -10.49 10.02 -8.87
CA LYS A 283 -11.04 9.18 -7.80
C LYS A 283 -9.90 8.70 -6.88
N PRO A 284 -9.77 9.24 -5.67
CA PRO A 284 -8.76 8.78 -4.73
C PRO A 284 -9.01 7.33 -4.31
N VAL A 285 -7.92 6.56 -4.21
CA VAL A 285 -7.91 5.18 -3.73
C VAL A 285 -7.30 5.16 -2.33
N ILE A 286 -8.08 4.72 -1.35
CA ILE A 286 -7.69 4.63 0.05
C ILE A 286 -7.65 3.16 0.42
N MET A 287 -6.55 2.70 1.01
CA MET A 287 -6.33 1.28 1.31
C MET A 287 -5.93 1.08 2.76
N LEU A 288 -6.57 0.13 3.41
CA LEU A 288 -6.11 -0.49 4.65
C LEU A 288 -5.54 -1.88 4.32
N HIS A 289 -4.27 -2.11 4.65
CA HIS A 289 -3.59 -3.38 4.45
C HIS A 289 -3.01 -3.89 5.78
N PRO A 290 -3.41 -5.07 6.27
CA PRO A 290 -2.78 -5.72 7.41
C PRO A 290 -1.39 -6.27 7.02
N GLY A 291 -0.58 -6.74 8.01
CA GLY A 291 0.71 -7.38 7.68
C GLY A 291 1.94 -6.51 7.92
N ARG A 292 1.82 -5.36 8.58
CA ARG A 292 2.97 -4.52 8.97
C ARG A 292 3.91 -5.20 9.95
N SER A 293 3.38 -6.01 10.87
CA SER A 293 4.18 -6.78 11.81
C SER A 293 4.40 -8.21 11.30
N SER A 294 5.52 -8.84 11.70
CA SER A 294 5.81 -10.22 11.32
C SER A 294 4.68 -11.18 11.69
N LYS A 295 4.06 -11.00 12.86
CA LYS A 295 2.92 -11.81 13.30
C LYS A 295 1.66 -11.58 12.46
N ALA A 296 1.42 -10.33 12.03
CA ALA A 296 0.29 -10.02 11.16
C ALA A 296 0.50 -10.58 9.75
N ALA A 297 1.72 -10.54 9.23
CA ALA A 297 2.09 -11.14 7.96
C ALA A 297 1.90 -12.68 7.97
N GLU A 298 2.34 -13.35 9.03
CA GLU A 298 2.13 -14.79 9.24
C GLU A 298 0.63 -15.15 9.35
N SER A 299 -0.14 -14.35 10.08
CA SER A 299 -1.60 -14.53 10.21
C SER A 299 -2.32 -14.35 8.88
N ALA A 300 -1.97 -13.32 8.09
CA ALA A 300 -2.56 -13.08 6.77
C ALA A 300 -2.26 -14.24 5.82
N ALA A 301 -1.03 -14.75 5.80
CA ALA A 301 -0.64 -15.91 4.99
C ALA A 301 -1.47 -17.17 5.34
N THR A 302 -1.72 -17.39 6.63
CA THR A 302 -2.54 -18.53 7.10
C THR A 302 -4.02 -18.36 6.72
N HIS A 303 -4.55 -17.13 6.80
CA HIS A 303 -5.96 -16.82 6.55
C HIS A 303 -6.33 -16.86 5.07
N THR A 304 -5.45 -16.33 4.21
CA THR A 304 -5.72 -16.22 2.76
C THR A 304 -5.21 -17.39 1.95
N GLY A 305 -4.42 -18.29 2.56
CA GLY A 305 -3.70 -19.36 1.85
C GLY A 305 -2.66 -18.83 0.85
N ALA A 306 -2.34 -17.54 0.89
CA ALA A 306 -1.33 -16.90 0.07
C ALA A 306 -0.14 -16.46 0.94
N MET A 307 1.07 -16.55 0.42
CA MET A 307 2.25 -16.03 1.13
C MET A 307 2.15 -14.50 1.22
N ALA A 308 2.36 -13.97 2.42
CA ALA A 308 2.43 -12.53 2.62
C ALA A 308 3.62 -11.97 1.84
N GLY A 309 3.36 -11.06 0.90
CA GLY A 309 4.38 -10.32 0.16
C GLY A 309 5.13 -9.33 1.07
N ASP A 310 6.20 -8.72 0.54
CA ASP A 310 6.90 -7.64 1.25
C ASP A 310 5.99 -6.41 1.35
N HIS A 311 5.45 -6.18 2.55
CA HIS A 311 4.55 -5.04 2.84
C HIS A 311 5.23 -3.69 2.54
N ALA A 312 6.53 -3.54 2.84
CA ALA A 312 7.24 -2.29 2.61
C ALA A 312 7.38 -2.00 1.11
N LEU A 313 7.70 -3.03 0.33
CA LEU A 313 7.80 -2.94 -1.13
C LEU A 313 6.45 -2.61 -1.76
N MET A 314 5.40 -3.35 -1.40
CA MET A 314 4.04 -3.07 -1.86
C MET A 314 3.63 -1.62 -1.53
N LYS A 315 3.82 -1.21 -0.27
CA LYS A 315 3.48 0.15 0.18
C LYS A 315 4.26 1.20 -0.62
N ALA A 316 5.57 1.03 -0.83
CA ALA A 316 6.37 1.95 -1.62
C ALA A 316 5.85 2.08 -3.06
N LYS A 317 5.60 0.96 -3.73
CA LYS A 317 5.05 0.91 -5.10
C LYS A 317 3.68 1.59 -5.19
N LEU A 318 2.74 1.22 -4.32
CA LEU A 318 1.39 1.75 -4.38
C LEU A 318 1.30 3.21 -3.92
N THR A 319 2.12 3.62 -2.93
CA THR A 319 2.23 5.04 -2.54
C THR A 319 2.69 5.89 -3.72
N ARG A 320 3.64 5.38 -4.50
CA ARG A 320 4.13 6.03 -5.72
C ARG A 320 3.05 6.19 -6.79
N GLU A 321 2.09 5.29 -6.84
CA GLU A 321 0.95 5.37 -7.77
C GLU A 321 -0.19 6.27 -7.26
N GLY A 322 -0.11 6.75 -6.01
CA GLY A 322 -1.10 7.66 -5.42
C GLY A 322 -2.09 6.98 -4.48
N VAL A 323 -1.87 5.72 -4.09
CA VAL A 323 -2.68 5.09 -3.05
C VAL A 323 -2.43 5.76 -1.70
N ILE A 324 -3.52 6.04 -0.99
CA ILE A 324 -3.51 6.58 0.36
C ILE A 324 -3.64 5.43 1.35
N PHE A 325 -2.63 5.20 2.19
CA PHE A 325 -2.69 4.15 3.19
C PHE A 325 -3.28 4.66 4.50
N ALA A 326 -4.35 3.98 4.96
CA ALA A 326 -4.88 4.09 6.30
C ALA A 326 -4.22 3.05 7.23
N GLU A 327 -4.07 3.36 8.51
CA GLU A 327 -3.49 2.45 9.50
C GLU A 327 -4.52 1.73 10.36
N THR A 328 -5.75 2.26 10.40
CA THR A 328 -6.89 1.68 11.11
C THR A 328 -8.14 1.75 10.24
N LEU A 329 -9.12 0.92 10.55
CA LEU A 329 -10.42 0.95 9.85
C LEU A 329 -11.14 2.29 10.05
N GLU A 330 -10.96 2.89 11.22
CA GLU A 330 -11.53 4.18 11.54
C GLU A 330 -10.90 5.31 10.72
N GLU A 331 -9.55 5.30 10.59
CA GLU A 331 -8.82 6.23 9.73
C GLU A 331 -9.22 6.06 8.25
N LEU A 332 -9.42 4.82 7.78
CA LEU A 332 -9.95 4.55 6.43
C LEU A 332 -11.29 5.27 6.20
N ALA A 333 -12.23 5.12 7.15
CA ALA A 333 -13.53 5.77 7.07
C ALA A 333 -13.43 7.31 7.17
N ASP A 334 -12.52 7.82 7.98
CA ASP A 334 -12.30 9.26 8.18
C ASP A 334 -11.71 9.93 6.93
N ILE A 335 -10.70 9.32 6.32
CA ILE A 335 -10.13 9.80 5.05
C ILE A 335 -11.19 9.78 3.95
N ALA A 336 -11.95 8.67 3.84
CA ALA A 336 -13.03 8.55 2.87
C ALA A 336 -14.12 9.61 3.08
N THR A 337 -14.42 9.95 4.34
CA THR A 337 -15.40 10.99 4.69
C THR A 337 -14.99 12.35 4.14
N ILE A 338 -13.76 12.80 4.37
CA ILE A 338 -13.28 14.08 3.82
C ILE A 338 -13.28 14.01 2.29
N ALA A 339 -12.71 12.95 1.72
CA ALA A 339 -12.55 12.81 0.28
C ALA A 339 -13.89 12.79 -0.49
N VAL A 340 -14.96 12.23 0.10
CA VAL A 340 -16.28 12.16 -0.55
C VAL A 340 -17.15 13.36 -0.26
N THR A 341 -17.00 14.03 0.90
CA THR A 341 -17.84 15.16 1.29
C THR A 341 -17.33 16.46 0.68
N CYS A 342 -16.01 16.69 0.70
CA CYS A 342 -15.41 17.89 0.13
C CYS A 342 -15.24 17.76 -1.39
N ASN A 343 -15.47 18.85 -2.13
CA ASN A 343 -15.30 18.87 -3.58
C ASN A 343 -13.82 18.88 -4.01
N SER A 344 -12.94 19.33 -3.13
CA SER A 344 -11.48 19.31 -3.32
C SER A 344 -10.81 18.55 -2.17
N LEU A 345 -9.64 17.95 -2.45
CA LEU A 345 -8.83 17.32 -1.40
C LEU A 345 -8.01 18.36 -0.63
N PRO A 346 -7.71 18.10 0.67
CA PRO A 346 -6.79 18.92 1.44
C PRO A 346 -5.44 19.07 0.75
N GLY A 347 -4.96 20.31 0.60
CA GLY A 347 -3.60 20.63 0.21
C GLY A 347 -2.65 20.70 1.41
N ALA A 348 -1.40 21.08 1.16
CA ALA A 348 -0.45 21.43 2.22
C ALA A 348 -0.92 22.68 2.99
N ASN A 349 -0.35 22.90 4.18
CA ASN A 349 -0.59 24.09 5.00
C ASN A 349 -2.02 24.17 5.57
N MET A 350 -2.32 23.31 6.53
CA MET A 350 -3.57 23.36 7.28
C MET A 350 -3.63 24.60 8.20
N VAL A 351 -4.82 25.18 8.35
CA VAL A 351 -5.12 26.21 9.33
C VAL A 351 -6.20 25.72 10.29
N VAL A 352 -6.04 26.04 11.57
CA VAL A 352 -6.96 25.66 12.63
C VAL A 352 -7.57 26.93 13.25
N LEU A 353 -8.89 27.00 13.23
CA LEU A 353 -9.69 27.95 14.02
C LEU A 353 -10.17 27.25 15.30
N GLY A 354 -9.78 27.73 16.45
CA GLY A 354 -10.16 27.20 17.76
C GLY A 354 -10.74 28.27 18.71
N GLU A 355 -11.19 27.83 19.87
CA GLU A 355 -11.84 28.64 20.90
C GLU A 355 -11.10 28.59 22.23
N SER A 356 -9.88 28.02 22.28
CA SER A 356 -9.12 27.87 23.52
C SER A 356 -7.62 27.78 23.24
N GLY A 357 -6.83 28.55 23.99
CA GLY A 357 -5.39 28.53 23.92
C GLY A 357 -4.78 27.17 24.29
N ALA A 358 -5.45 26.37 25.13
CA ALA A 358 -4.99 25.01 25.45
C ALA A 358 -5.03 24.07 24.21
N LEU A 359 -6.04 24.21 23.36
CA LEU A 359 -6.17 23.45 22.13
C LEU A 359 -5.07 23.78 21.10
N ARG A 360 -4.53 25.00 21.18
CA ARG A 360 -3.41 25.42 20.33
C ARG A 360 -2.15 24.59 20.59
N GLY A 361 -1.78 24.37 21.87
CA GLY A 361 -0.64 23.52 22.23
C GLY A 361 -0.82 22.09 21.74
N LEU A 362 -1.98 21.49 21.99
CA LEU A 362 -2.30 20.14 21.53
C LEU A 362 -2.26 20.01 20.01
N ALA A 363 -2.71 21.02 19.28
CA ALA A 363 -2.66 21.01 17.82
C ALA A 363 -1.21 21.00 17.29
N PHE A 364 -0.30 21.74 17.92
CA PHE A 364 1.14 21.69 17.57
C PHE A 364 1.74 20.31 17.82
N ASP A 365 1.50 19.74 19.00
CA ASP A 365 2.03 18.43 19.36
C ASP A 365 1.56 17.34 18.38
N ILE A 366 0.28 17.33 18.06
CA ILE A 366 -0.28 16.37 17.10
C ILE A 366 0.27 16.60 15.69
N ALA A 367 0.32 17.86 15.23
CA ALA A 367 0.81 18.20 13.90
C ALA A 367 2.26 17.73 13.71
N GLU A 368 3.13 17.95 14.73
CA GLU A 368 4.51 17.48 14.72
C GLU A 368 4.59 15.94 14.70
N GLU A 369 3.80 15.25 15.55
CA GLU A 369 3.75 13.78 15.61
C GLU A 369 3.41 13.15 14.26
N ILE A 370 2.42 13.72 13.54
CA ILE A 370 1.91 13.14 12.29
C ILE A 370 2.52 13.74 11.02
N GLY A 371 3.46 14.70 11.15
CA GLY A 371 4.10 15.37 10.02
C GLY A 371 3.16 16.26 9.21
N LEU A 372 2.20 16.92 9.88
CA LEU A 372 1.24 17.82 9.25
C LEU A 372 1.73 19.28 9.33
N ASP A 373 1.87 19.94 8.17
CA ASP A 373 2.31 21.33 8.15
C ASP A 373 1.17 22.28 8.53
N LEU A 374 1.40 23.07 9.56
CA LEU A 374 0.56 24.21 9.92
C LEU A 374 1.13 25.48 9.27
N LEU A 375 0.29 26.22 8.54
CA LEU A 375 0.70 27.48 7.91
C LEU A 375 1.13 28.49 8.97
N ASP A 376 2.33 29.06 8.84
CA ASP A 376 2.75 30.16 9.70
C ASP A 376 1.98 31.44 9.37
N LEU A 377 1.19 31.94 10.34
CA LEU A 377 0.38 33.13 10.27
C LEU A 377 0.81 34.12 11.33
N ASN A 378 1.01 35.38 10.93
CA ASN A 378 1.30 36.51 11.83
C ASN A 378 0.73 37.82 11.28
N ASP A 379 0.82 38.89 12.07
CA ASP A 379 0.26 40.20 11.70
C ASP A 379 0.90 40.81 10.44
N GLU A 380 2.19 40.49 10.18
CA GLU A 380 2.92 41.03 9.04
C GLU A 380 2.54 40.34 7.73
N ASN A 381 2.44 38.99 7.76
CA ASN A 381 2.21 38.18 6.56
C ASN A 381 0.72 37.95 6.23
N SER A 382 -0.20 38.37 7.12
CA SER A 382 -1.65 38.06 7.02
C SER A 382 -2.54 39.26 7.32
N PRO A 383 -2.42 40.40 6.62
CA PRO A 383 -3.15 41.62 6.91
C PRO A 383 -4.69 41.49 6.77
N LYS A 384 -5.16 40.62 5.85
CA LYS A 384 -6.61 40.32 5.71
C LYS A 384 -7.15 39.60 6.93
N ILE A 385 -6.38 38.63 7.47
CA ILE A 385 -6.75 37.90 8.69
C ILE A 385 -6.73 38.86 9.87
N ARG A 386 -5.73 39.76 9.98
CA ARG A 386 -5.67 40.82 11.00
C ARG A 386 -6.92 41.69 10.97
N ALA A 387 -7.38 42.10 9.79
CA ALA A 387 -8.59 42.92 9.65
C ALA A 387 -9.89 42.19 10.05
N ALA A 388 -9.90 40.85 10.00
CA ALA A 388 -11.06 40.05 10.41
C ALA A 388 -11.07 39.68 11.90
N LEU A 389 -9.97 39.96 12.64
CA LEU A 389 -9.81 39.66 14.06
C LEU A 389 -9.87 40.93 14.91
N PRO A 390 -10.45 40.87 16.13
CA PRO A 390 -10.31 41.95 17.10
C PRO A 390 -8.84 42.22 17.47
N ASP A 391 -8.53 43.48 17.86
CA ASP A 391 -7.14 43.90 18.14
C ASP A 391 -6.43 43.06 19.20
N PHE A 392 -7.15 42.52 20.18
CA PHE A 392 -6.60 41.72 21.27
C PHE A 392 -6.37 40.25 20.92
N VAL A 393 -6.85 39.78 19.77
CA VAL A 393 -6.62 38.41 19.27
C VAL A 393 -5.41 38.45 18.31
N PRO A 394 -4.30 37.81 18.63
CA PRO A 394 -3.14 37.78 17.74
C PRO A 394 -3.42 36.96 16.50
N VAL A 395 -2.88 37.35 15.35
CA VAL A 395 -2.86 36.53 14.14
C VAL A 395 -1.89 35.37 14.38
N SER A 396 -2.39 34.18 14.32
CA SER A 396 -1.60 32.94 14.53
C SER A 396 -2.30 31.72 13.95
N ASN A 397 -1.60 30.62 13.82
CA ASN A 397 -2.17 29.32 13.52
C ASN A 397 -1.59 28.28 14.49
N PRO A 398 -2.39 27.57 15.28
CA PRO A 398 -3.85 27.71 15.43
C PRO A 398 -4.30 29.12 15.91
N THR A 399 -5.42 29.60 15.37
CA THR A 399 -6.03 30.86 15.80
C THR A 399 -6.98 30.57 16.95
N ASP A 400 -6.81 31.24 18.08
CA ASP A 400 -7.74 31.18 19.25
C ASP A 400 -8.61 32.44 19.29
N ILE A 401 -9.88 32.30 18.92
CA ILE A 401 -10.83 33.41 18.99
C ILE A 401 -11.47 33.60 20.38
N THR A 402 -11.07 32.79 21.35
CA THR A 402 -11.61 32.82 22.70
C THR A 402 -13.15 32.70 22.75
N ALA A 403 -13.80 33.27 23.76
CA ALA A 403 -15.25 33.25 23.89
C ALA A 403 -15.96 34.36 23.07
N ILE A 404 -15.23 35.16 22.29
CA ILE A 404 -15.84 36.29 21.55
C ILE A 404 -16.87 35.82 20.52
N GLY A 405 -16.67 34.63 19.95
CA GLY A 405 -17.63 34.04 19.02
C GLY A 405 -19.04 33.81 19.59
N LEU A 406 -19.21 33.86 20.92
CA LEU A 406 -20.52 33.77 21.57
C LEU A 406 -21.27 35.07 21.54
N SER A 407 -20.56 36.21 21.66
CA SER A 407 -21.17 37.54 21.59
C SER A 407 -21.22 38.12 20.18
N GLU A 408 -20.26 37.73 19.34
CA GLU A 408 -20.09 38.18 17.96
C GLU A 408 -19.96 36.99 16.98
N PRO A 409 -21.05 36.24 16.70
CA PRO A 409 -20.99 35.01 15.87
C PRO A 409 -20.47 35.24 14.45
N ALA A 410 -20.61 36.46 13.93
CA ALA A 410 -20.08 36.82 12.61
C ALA A 410 -18.56 36.59 12.48
N ILE A 411 -17.81 36.50 13.59
CA ILE A 411 -16.36 36.25 13.57
C ILE A 411 -16.05 34.87 12.95
N TYR A 412 -16.86 33.84 13.22
CA TYR A 412 -16.70 32.54 12.59
C TYR A 412 -16.80 32.64 11.07
N THR A 413 -17.91 33.25 10.58
CA THR A 413 -18.15 33.38 9.15
C THR A 413 -17.07 34.22 8.47
N ASN A 414 -16.75 35.40 9.05
CA ASN A 414 -15.79 36.33 8.43
C ASN A 414 -14.38 35.77 8.40
N LEU A 415 -13.91 35.20 9.51
CA LEU A 415 -12.55 34.65 9.60
C LEU A 415 -12.40 33.42 8.72
N LEU A 416 -13.34 32.46 8.77
CA LEU A 416 -13.27 31.26 7.93
C LEU A 416 -13.30 31.61 6.44
N LYS A 417 -14.07 32.60 6.00
CA LYS A 417 -14.05 33.08 4.61
C LYS A 417 -12.67 33.60 4.20
N VAL A 418 -12.08 34.48 5.02
CA VAL A 418 -10.73 35.02 4.74
C VAL A 418 -9.68 33.93 4.71
N LEU A 419 -9.75 32.91 5.59
CA LEU A 419 -8.85 31.78 5.59
C LEU A 419 -9.00 30.91 4.34
N LEU A 420 -10.22 30.65 3.90
CA LEU A 420 -10.50 29.87 2.70
C LEU A 420 -10.10 30.61 1.41
N GLU A 421 -10.14 31.95 1.40
CA GLU A 421 -9.68 32.78 0.28
C GLU A 421 -8.15 32.91 0.19
N ASP A 422 -7.40 32.63 1.26
CA ASP A 422 -5.93 32.75 1.27
C ASP A 422 -5.30 31.58 0.48
N GLU A 423 -4.65 31.89 -0.63
CA GLU A 423 -4.05 30.90 -1.55
C GLU A 423 -3.01 29.99 -0.87
N ARG A 424 -2.40 30.42 0.22
CA ARG A 424 -1.42 29.64 0.99
C ARG A 424 -2.07 28.50 1.79
N VAL A 425 -3.36 28.61 2.08
CA VAL A 425 -4.12 27.66 2.89
C VAL A 425 -4.56 26.48 2.03
N GLY A 426 -4.22 25.25 2.44
CA GLY A 426 -4.63 24.01 1.77
C GLY A 426 -5.91 23.40 2.35
N SER A 427 -6.20 23.65 3.62
CA SER A 427 -7.42 23.22 4.30
C SER A 427 -7.64 24.01 5.59
N VAL A 428 -8.90 24.09 6.04
CA VAL A 428 -9.28 24.76 7.29
C VAL A 428 -10.01 23.77 8.20
N VAL A 429 -9.61 23.72 9.48
CA VAL A 429 -10.32 22.96 10.52
C VAL A 429 -10.93 23.93 11.53
N ALA A 430 -12.24 23.87 11.69
CA ALA A 430 -12.95 24.56 12.76
C ALA A 430 -13.03 23.62 13.98
N SER A 431 -12.14 23.83 14.96
CA SER A 431 -12.05 23.06 16.21
C SER A 431 -12.93 23.71 17.26
N ILE A 432 -14.16 23.21 17.41
CA ILE A 432 -15.25 23.90 18.13
C ILE A 432 -15.65 23.12 19.39
N ILE A 433 -15.78 23.86 20.49
CA ILE A 433 -16.33 23.34 21.76
C ILE A 433 -17.86 23.24 21.63
N GLN A 434 -18.41 22.04 21.86
CA GLN A 434 -19.81 21.68 21.65
C GLN A 434 -20.58 21.41 22.95
N SER A 435 -19.91 21.47 24.11
CA SER A 435 -20.44 21.04 25.41
C SER A 435 -21.79 21.65 25.79
N ASP A 436 -22.05 22.85 25.29
CA ASP A 436 -23.28 23.57 25.58
C ASP A 436 -24.24 23.66 24.37
N PRO A 437 -25.43 23.04 24.45
CA PRO A 437 -26.43 23.10 23.37
C PRO A 437 -26.91 24.52 23.06
N ILE A 438 -26.84 25.46 24.02
CA ILE A 438 -27.26 26.87 23.82
C ILE A 438 -26.27 27.57 22.89
N THR A 439 -24.97 27.38 23.12
CA THR A 439 -23.93 28.01 22.30
C THR A 439 -23.85 27.35 20.91
N SER A 440 -24.19 26.07 20.79
CA SER A 440 -24.29 25.39 19.50
C SER A 440 -25.27 26.08 18.54
N LYS A 441 -26.39 26.61 19.03
CA LYS A 441 -27.34 27.38 18.22
C LYS A 441 -26.75 28.66 17.60
N ILE A 442 -25.66 29.15 18.18
CA ILE A 442 -24.96 30.36 17.71
C ILE A 442 -23.89 29.97 16.70
N LYS A 443 -23.06 28.98 17.05
CA LYS A 443 -21.85 28.62 16.33
C LYS A 443 -22.14 27.90 15.01
N PHE A 444 -22.97 26.86 15.02
CA PHE A 444 -23.21 26.03 13.86
C PHE A 444 -23.80 26.78 12.66
N PRO A 445 -24.85 27.62 12.80
CA PRO A 445 -25.33 28.42 11.67
C PRO A 445 -24.29 29.41 11.13
N ALA A 446 -23.46 30.01 12.00
CA ALA A 446 -22.42 30.95 11.59
C ALA A 446 -21.30 30.24 10.77
N ILE A 447 -20.95 29.00 11.12
CA ILE A 447 -19.99 28.19 10.39
C ILE A 447 -20.61 27.69 9.07
N GLN A 448 -21.86 27.22 9.09
CA GLN A 448 -22.59 26.79 7.91
C GLN A 448 -22.67 27.91 6.84
N ALA A 449 -22.96 29.11 7.24
CA ALA A 449 -23.10 30.31 6.38
C ALA A 449 -21.81 30.65 5.59
N VAL A 450 -20.67 30.04 5.94
CA VAL A 450 -19.41 30.22 5.21
C VAL A 450 -19.54 29.71 3.78
N LEU A 451 -20.21 28.55 3.59
CA LEU A 451 -20.36 27.88 2.30
C LEU A 451 -21.69 28.24 1.59
N ASP A 452 -22.58 29.06 2.19
CA ASP A 452 -23.81 29.51 1.54
C ASP A 452 -23.53 30.33 0.26
N ALA A 453 -22.37 30.97 0.18
CA ALA A 453 -21.93 31.74 -0.99
C ALA A 453 -21.34 30.89 -2.13
N GLY A 454 -21.19 29.58 -1.93
CA GLY A 454 -20.61 28.64 -2.85
C GLY A 454 -19.33 27.96 -2.32
N ASP A 455 -18.83 26.97 -3.08
CA ASP A 455 -17.62 26.24 -2.75
C ASP A 455 -16.37 27.12 -2.92
N PRO A 456 -15.56 27.33 -1.88
CA PRO A 456 -14.30 28.08 -1.96
C PRO A 456 -13.16 27.31 -2.66
N GLY A 457 -13.40 26.07 -3.10
CA GLY A 457 -12.37 25.20 -3.72
C GLY A 457 -11.36 24.63 -2.73
N LYS A 458 -11.61 24.73 -1.42
CA LYS A 458 -10.76 24.22 -0.34
C LYS A 458 -11.60 23.57 0.75
N PRO A 459 -11.13 22.47 1.36
CA PRO A 459 -11.86 21.81 2.44
C PRO A 459 -11.98 22.67 3.68
N LEU A 460 -13.23 22.78 4.18
CA LEU A 460 -13.54 23.19 5.54
C LEU A 460 -14.05 21.97 6.30
N VAL A 461 -13.37 21.62 7.39
CA VAL A 461 -13.69 20.46 8.22
C VAL A 461 -14.13 20.96 9.60
N PHE A 462 -15.29 20.50 10.06
CA PHE A 462 -15.72 20.73 11.44
C PHE A 462 -15.19 19.60 12.33
N ALA A 463 -14.52 19.94 13.42
CA ALA A 463 -14.04 19.00 14.42
C ALA A 463 -14.49 19.42 15.81
N GLY A 464 -15.30 18.59 16.45
CA GLY A 464 -15.64 18.78 17.86
C GLY A 464 -14.43 18.47 18.74
N VAL A 465 -14.30 19.18 19.86
CA VAL A 465 -13.24 18.90 20.84
C VAL A 465 -13.73 18.11 22.04
N ASP A 466 -15.03 17.91 22.15
CA ASP A 466 -15.71 17.28 23.27
C ASP A 466 -16.63 16.14 22.76
N GLU A 467 -16.04 14.98 22.52
CA GLU A 467 -16.78 13.76 22.16
C GLU A 467 -17.81 13.44 23.26
N GLY A 468 -19.05 13.18 22.85
CA GLY A 468 -20.17 12.95 23.77
C GLY A 468 -21.02 14.19 24.07
N ALA A 469 -20.64 15.37 23.56
CA ALA A 469 -21.52 16.54 23.57
C ALA A 469 -22.84 16.23 22.83
N ARG A 470 -23.96 16.63 23.41
CA ARG A 470 -25.30 16.44 22.82
C ARG A 470 -25.62 17.55 21.84
N VAL A 471 -25.11 17.43 20.62
CA VAL A 471 -25.45 18.38 19.55
C VAL A 471 -26.72 17.91 18.85
N PRO A 472 -27.74 18.82 18.66
CA PRO A 472 -28.90 18.47 17.86
C PRO A 472 -28.53 18.02 16.44
N GLN A 473 -29.11 16.93 15.99
CA GLN A 473 -28.77 16.29 14.70
C GLN A 473 -28.96 17.26 13.52
N GLU A 474 -29.95 18.17 13.60
CA GLU A 474 -30.21 19.18 12.58
C GLU A 474 -29.02 20.09 12.28
N TYR A 475 -28.17 20.41 13.26
CA TYR A 475 -26.95 21.21 13.04
C TYR A 475 -25.87 20.42 12.34
N ILE A 476 -25.71 19.15 12.72
CA ILE A 476 -24.76 18.25 12.07
C ILE A 476 -25.18 18.04 10.60
N ASP A 477 -26.45 17.79 10.37
CA ASP A 477 -26.99 17.59 9.02
C ASP A 477 -26.92 18.88 8.19
N GLY A 478 -27.09 20.05 8.82
CA GLY A 478 -26.91 21.35 8.19
C GLY A 478 -25.49 21.57 7.68
N LEU A 479 -24.45 21.26 8.47
CA LEU A 479 -23.05 21.34 8.03
C LEU A 479 -22.78 20.38 6.87
N ARG A 480 -23.26 19.14 6.99
CA ARG A 480 -23.07 18.11 5.94
C ARG A 480 -23.76 18.49 4.63
N ALA A 481 -24.93 19.10 4.70
CA ALA A 481 -25.69 19.52 3.52
C ALA A 481 -24.95 20.57 2.68
N VAL A 482 -24.09 21.37 3.30
CA VAL A 482 -23.22 22.34 2.59
C VAL A 482 -21.82 21.81 2.28
N GLY A 483 -21.53 20.53 2.53
CA GLY A 483 -20.24 19.92 2.21
C GLY A 483 -19.17 20.03 3.30
N ILE A 484 -19.56 20.30 4.55
CA ILE A 484 -18.65 20.33 5.70
C ILE A 484 -18.71 18.97 6.42
N PRO A 485 -17.66 18.12 6.37
CA PRO A 485 -17.62 16.90 7.14
C PRO A 485 -17.47 17.19 8.63
N VAL A 486 -18.13 16.38 9.47
CA VAL A 486 -18.17 16.57 10.92
C VAL A 486 -17.45 15.42 11.61
N PHE A 487 -16.42 15.76 12.38
CA PHE A 487 -15.60 14.83 13.15
C PHE A 487 -15.89 14.95 14.65
N PRO A 488 -15.86 13.84 15.41
CA PRO A 488 -16.06 13.86 16.85
C PRO A 488 -14.83 14.35 17.63
N SER A 489 -13.63 14.33 17.01
CA SER A 489 -12.40 14.85 17.62
C SER A 489 -11.47 15.50 16.59
N THR A 490 -10.66 16.43 17.06
CA THR A 490 -9.67 17.15 16.26
C THR A 490 -8.57 16.22 15.76
N GLU A 491 -8.11 15.28 16.57
CA GLU A 491 -7.06 14.33 16.25
C GLU A 491 -7.42 13.47 15.04
N ARG A 492 -8.66 13.00 14.96
CA ARG A 492 -9.15 12.23 13.83
C ARG A 492 -9.19 13.05 12.54
N ALA A 493 -9.68 14.29 12.63
CA ALA A 493 -9.69 15.21 11.50
C ALA A 493 -8.27 15.49 10.99
N TYR A 494 -7.32 15.76 11.91
CA TYR A 494 -5.93 16.06 11.55
C TYR A 494 -5.24 14.87 10.88
N ARG A 495 -5.39 13.64 11.41
CA ARG A 495 -4.83 12.44 10.81
C ARG A 495 -5.38 12.20 9.39
N ALA A 496 -6.69 12.34 9.20
CA ALA A 496 -7.29 12.17 7.87
C ALA A 496 -6.82 13.25 6.88
N ILE A 497 -6.73 14.51 7.33
CA ILE A 497 -6.19 15.62 6.52
C ILE A 497 -4.72 15.36 6.17
N ALA A 498 -3.89 14.93 7.12
CA ALA A 498 -2.48 14.65 6.89
C ALA A 498 -2.27 13.63 5.77
N ARG A 499 -3.06 12.55 5.75
CA ARG A 499 -2.98 11.54 4.67
C ARG A 499 -3.34 12.09 3.29
N LEU A 500 -4.36 12.95 3.24
CA LEU A 500 -4.80 13.56 1.99
C LEU A 500 -3.84 14.67 1.53
N ALA A 501 -3.36 15.50 2.46
CA ALA A 501 -2.37 16.54 2.17
C ALA A 501 -1.00 15.95 1.73
N ASP A 502 -0.61 14.79 2.29
CA ASP A 502 0.57 14.07 1.84
C ASP A 502 0.45 13.63 0.37
N LEU A 503 -0.71 13.14 -0.06
CA LEU A 503 -0.96 12.86 -1.47
C LEU A 503 -0.76 14.09 -2.36
N ALA A 504 -1.26 15.26 -1.92
CA ALA A 504 -1.13 16.52 -2.67
C ALA A 504 0.33 17.00 -2.81
N LYS A 505 1.20 16.62 -1.87
CA LYS A 505 2.64 16.94 -1.90
C LYS A 505 3.45 16.01 -2.81
N ARG A 506 2.91 14.84 -3.18
CA ARG A 506 3.65 13.84 -3.95
C ARG A 506 3.78 14.25 -5.41
N ASP A 507 5.00 14.31 -5.93
CA ASP A 507 5.22 14.33 -7.36
C ASP A 507 5.09 12.90 -7.92
N LEU A 508 3.93 12.61 -8.49
CA LEU A 508 3.61 11.30 -9.08
C LEU A 508 4.03 11.21 -10.56
N THR A 509 4.77 12.17 -11.05
CA THR A 509 5.26 12.19 -12.45
C THR A 509 6.34 11.12 -12.62
N ASP A 510 6.24 10.32 -13.68
CA ASP A 510 7.32 9.41 -14.08
C ASP A 510 8.52 10.22 -14.55
N ARG A 511 9.66 10.01 -13.89
CA ARG A 511 10.95 10.65 -14.14
C ARG A 511 12.06 9.64 -14.45
N SER A 512 11.70 8.40 -14.78
CA SER A 512 12.63 7.26 -14.89
C SER A 512 13.78 7.46 -15.87
N GLY A 513 13.62 8.28 -16.88
CA GLY A 513 14.60 8.30 -17.96
C GLY A 513 14.66 6.99 -18.77
N ALA A 514 15.61 6.90 -19.70
CA ALA A 514 15.74 5.72 -20.55
C ALA A 514 16.36 4.54 -19.79
N PRO A 515 15.85 3.30 -19.98
CA PRO A 515 16.50 2.10 -19.47
C PRO A 515 17.94 1.95 -19.99
N ILE A 516 18.85 1.47 -19.14
CA ILE A 516 20.27 1.26 -19.48
C ILE A 516 20.54 -0.24 -19.61
N ALA A 517 20.94 -0.68 -20.79
CA ALA A 517 21.37 -2.05 -21.02
C ALA A 517 22.80 -2.27 -20.53
N VAL A 518 23.08 -3.45 -19.96
CA VAL A 518 24.43 -3.93 -19.58
C VAL A 518 25.00 -4.76 -20.72
N PRO A 519 25.98 -4.27 -21.49
CA PRO A 519 26.58 -5.04 -22.58
C PRO A 519 27.29 -6.28 -22.04
N GLY A 520 27.13 -7.41 -22.73
CA GLY A 520 27.79 -8.68 -22.37
C GLY A 520 27.17 -9.42 -21.19
N LEU A 521 26.04 -8.93 -20.65
CA LEU A 521 25.35 -9.60 -19.52
C LEU A 521 24.91 -11.03 -19.84
N SER A 522 24.57 -11.33 -21.09
CA SER A 522 24.15 -12.66 -21.55
C SER A 522 25.18 -13.76 -21.37
N ASP A 523 26.45 -13.40 -21.14
CA ASP A 523 27.56 -14.36 -20.97
C ASP A 523 27.66 -14.83 -19.50
N PHE A 524 26.81 -14.35 -18.63
CA PHE A 524 26.84 -14.59 -17.20
C PHE A 524 25.50 -15.14 -16.68
N ALA A 525 25.60 -16.02 -15.68
CA ALA A 525 24.47 -16.53 -14.91
C ALA A 525 24.89 -16.82 -13.45
N GLY A 526 23.95 -16.76 -12.52
CA GLY A 526 24.22 -16.97 -11.10
C GLY A 526 24.89 -15.75 -10.46
N VAL A 527 25.67 -15.99 -9.40
CA VAL A 527 26.41 -14.95 -8.67
C VAL A 527 27.65 -14.55 -9.47
N ILE A 528 27.72 -13.28 -9.82
CA ILE A 528 28.87 -12.68 -10.53
C ILE A 528 29.83 -12.11 -9.48
N PRO A 529 31.10 -12.55 -9.41
CA PRO A 529 32.08 -12.01 -8.48
C PRO A 529 32.40 -10.54 -8.76
N GLU A 530 32.85 -9.82 -7.72
CA GLU A 530 33.02 -8.36 -7.71
C GLU A 530 33.84 -7.85 -8.91
N TYR A 531 34.94 -8.51 -9.28
CA TYR A 531 35.78 -8.04 -10.38
C TYR A 531 35.08 -8.05 -11.74
N GLN A 532 34.19 -9.04 -11.95
CA GLN A 532 33.37 -9.13 -13.16
C GLN A 532 32.18 -8.17 -13.11
N ALA A 533 31.52 -8.05 -11.95
CA ALA A 533 30.42 -7.11 -11.75
C ALA A 533 30.90 -5.66 -12.00
N LYS A 534 32.06 -5.28 -11.45
CA LYS A 534 32.68 -3.97 -11.72
C LYS A 534 33.05 -3.77 -13.19
N ALA A 535 33.58 -4.81 -13.85
CA ALA A 535 33.91 -4.74 -15.29
C ALA A 535 32.66 -4.50 -16.17
N LEU A 536 31.50 -5.03 -15.78
CA LEU A 536 30.23 -4.81 -16.48
C LEU A 536 29.63 -3.41 -16.17
N LEU A 537 29.73 -2.96 -14.93
CA LEU A 537 29.04 -1.74 -14.46
C LEU A 537 29.87 -0.45 -14.61
N ALA A 538 31.21 -0.51 -14.52
CA ALA A 538 32.09 0.67 -14.65
C ALA A 538 31.96 1.39 -16.00
N PRO A 539 31.86 0.71 -17.15
CA PRO A 539 31.64 1.35 -18.46
C PRO A 539 30.33 2.14 -18.53
N LEU A 540 29.35 1.84 -17.69
CA LEU A 540 28.08 2.56 -17.59
C LEU A 540 28.20 3.84 -16.75
N GLY A 541 29.36 4.09 -16.13
CA GLY A 541 29.61 5.27 -15.32
C GLY A 541 29.39 5.09 -13.81
N LEU A 542 29.18 3.86 -13.32
CA LEU A 542 29.12 3.64 -11.88
C LEU A 542 30.48 3.94 -11.24
N PRO A 543 30.51 4.63 -10.10
CA PRO A 543 31.71 5.18 -9.52
C PRO A 543 32.46 4.13 -8.67
N PHE A 544 33.36 3.37 -9.28
CA PHE A 544 34.24 2.43 -8.60
C PHE A 544 35.66 2.97 -8.45
N PRO A 545 36.45 2.51 -7.45
CA PRO A 545 37.88 2.77 -7.40
C PRO A 545 38.60 2.19 -8.60
N GLU A 546 39.74 2.76 -8.99
CA GLU A 546 40.62 2.11 -9.94
C GLU A 546 41.05 0.74 -9.40
N SER A 547 40.82 -0.31 -10.17
CA SER A 547 41.02 -1.69 -9.76
C SER A 547 41.56 -2.55 -10.90
N LEU A 548 42.35 -3.56 -10.53
CA LEU A 548 42.90 -4.55 -11.46
C LEU A 548 42.80 -5.95 -10.85
N PHE A 549 42.30 -6.89 -11.62
CA PHE A 549 42.25 -8.30 -11.23
C PHE A 549 43.61 -8.94 -11.42
N ALA A 550 44.04 -9.80 -10.48
CA ALA A 550 45.32 -10.50 -10.49
C ALA A 550 45.15 -11.96 -10.04
N PRO A 551 45.42 -12.95 -10.92
CA PRO A 551 45.33 -14.36 -10.57
C PRO A 551 46.58 -14.88 -9.81
N SER A 552 47.67 -14.08 -9.72
CA SER A 552 48.90 -14.46 -9.04
C SER A 552 49.48 -13.36 -8.19
N ALA A 553 50.39 -13.67 -7.26
CA ALA A 553 51.02 -12.70 -6.38
C ALA A 553 51.85 -11.66 -7.16
N GLU A 554 52.56 -12.05 -8.19
CA GLU A 554 53.37 -11.13 -9.01
C GLU A 554 52.52 -10.22 -9.90
N GLU A 555 51.39 -10.73 -10.40
CA GLU A 555 50.42 -9.86 -11.10
C GLU A 555 49.74 -8.89 -10.14
N ALA A 556 49.49 -9.31 -8.87
CA ALA A 556 48.97 -8.41 -7.84
C ALA A 556 49.97 -7.30 -7.50
N VAL A 557 51.27 -7.57 -7.45
CA VAL A 557 52.33 -6.57 -7.30
C VAL A 557 52.34 -5.60 -8.49
N THR A 558 52.30 -6.15 -9.72
CA THR A 558 52.27 -5.32 -10.93
C THR A 558 51.04 -4.41 -10.96
N ALA A 559 49.88 -4.92 -10.55
CA ALA A 559 48.64 -4.16 -10.44
C ALA A 559 48.79 -3.03 -9.39
N ALA A 560 49.35 -3.34 -8.20
CA ALA A 560 49.56 -2.38 -7.14
C ALA A 560 50.53 -1.25 -7.55
N GLU A 561 51.60 -1.58 -8.27
CA GLU A 561 52.57 -0.60 -8.80
C GLU A 561 51.92 0.34 -9.85
N LYS A 562 51.03 -0.22 -10.67
CA LYS A 562 50.29 0.57 -11.68
C LYS A 562 49.26 1.51 -11.05
N ILE A 563 48.50 1.03 -10.03
CA ILE A 563 47.48 1.82 -9.32
C ILE A 563 48.13 2.86 -8.41
N GLY A 564 49.26 2.52 -7.81
CA GLY A 564 49.97 3.34 -6.82
C GLY A 564 49.57 3.06 -5.39
N TYR A 565 50.57 2.83 -4.53
CA TYR A 565 50.38 2.56 -3.11
C TYR A 565 49.83 3.77 -2.33
N PRO A 566 49.08 3.56 -1.22
CA PRO A 566 48.66 2.27 -0.69
C PRO A 566 47.46 1.67 -1.46
N VAL A 567 47.38 0.34 -1.49
CA VAL A 567 46.29 -0.41 -2.12
C VAL A 567 45.49 -1.28 -1.13
N VAL A 568 44.33 -1.69 -1.56
CA VAL A 568 43.50 -2.73 -0.93
C VAL A 568 43.55 -3.97 -1.79
N MET A 569 43.52 -5.13 -1.18
CA MET A 569 43.42 -6.41 -1.89
C MET A 569 42.22 -7.19 -1.36
N LYS A 570 41.41 -7.75 -2.29
CA LYS A 570 40.18 -8.48 -2.01
C LYS A 570 40.17 -9.82 -2.73
N ALA A 571 39.85 -10.89 -1.99
CA ALA A 571 39.66 -12.22 -2.53
C ALA A 571 38.50 -12.27 -3.51
N GLN A 572 38.63 -13.00 -4.60
CA GLN A 572 37.60 -13.10 -5.63
C GLN A 572 37.19 -14.57 -5.87
N ALA A 573 35.91 -14.85 -5.61
CA ALA A 573 35.25 -16.12 -5.98
C ALA A 573 33.72 -15.90 -5.93
N ALA A 574 32.99 -16.55 -6.84
CA ALA A 574 31.52 -16.46 -6.87
C ALA A 574 30.85 -16.98 -5.58
N ARG A 575 31.46 -17.96 -4.90
CA ARG A 575 30.95 -18.54 -3.64
C ARG A 575 31.35 -17.77 -2.37
N LEU A 576 32.14 -16.68 -2.49
CA LEU A 576 32.64 -15.90 -1.36
C LEU A 576 31.80 -14.64 -1.16
N GLY A 577 30.60 -14.78 -0.60
CA GLY A 577 29.66 -13.66 -0.37
C GLY A 577 30.14 -12.66 0.68
N HIS A 578 30.70 -13.15 1.82
CA HIS A 578 31.17 -12.33 2.93
C HIS A 578 32.70 -12.34 3.04
N LYS A 579 33.34 -11.60 2.13
CA LYS A 579 34.81 -11.55 2.02
C LYS A 579 35.52 -11.15 3.32
N SER A 580 34.96 -10.18 4.06
CA SER A 580 35.52 -9.67 5.31
C SER A 580 35.56 -10.73 6.42
N ASP A 581 34.51 -11.53 6.55
CA ASP A 581 34.40 -12.59 7.58
C ASP A 581 35.38 -13.72 7.32
N ALA A 582 35.66 -13.99 6.05
CA ALA A 582 36.66 -14.97 5.63
C ALA A 582 38.11 -14.43 5.67
N GLY A 583 38.34 -13.21 6.17
CA GLY A 583 39.63 -12.56 6.10
C GLY A 583 40.15 -12.29 4.68
N GLY A 584 39.25 -12.21 3.73
CA GLY A 584 39.47 -11.99 2.31
C GLY A 584 39.59 -10.52 1.90
N VAL A 585 39.72 -9.58 2.84
CA VAL A 585 39.96 -8.15 2.57
C VAL A 585 41.14 -7.67 3.39
N LEU A 586 42.17 -7.17 2.72
CA LEU A 586 43.39 -6.68 3.35
C LEU A 586 43.67 -5.23 2.91
N LEU A 587 43.71 -4.32 3.89
CA LEU A 587 43.77 -2.87 3.69
C LEU A 587 45.18 -2.34 3.87
N ASN A 588 45.45 -1.17 3.29
CA ASN A 588 46.62 -0.35 3.55
C ASN A 588 47.97 -1.04 3.24
N LEU A 589 48.01 -1.78 2.10
CA LEU A 589 49.26 -2.41 1.61
C LEU A 589 50.10 -1.32 0.93
N LYS A 590 51.35 -1.12 1.43
CA LYS A 590 52.20 0.02 1.08
C LYS A 590 53.38 -0.32 0.19
N THR A 591 53.74 -1.61 0.12
CA THR A 591 54.93 -2.09 -0.62
C THR A 591 54.60 -3.38 -1.40
N ALA A 592 55.41 -3.72 -2.38
CA ALA A 592 55.34 -4.98 -3.11
C ALA A 592 55.43 -6.20 -2.17
N ASP A 593 56.26 -6.13 -1.13
CA ASP A 593 56.37 -7.23 -0.15
C ASP A 593 55.11 -7.38 0.71
N ASP A 594 54.46 -6.25 1.08
CA ASP A 594 53.15 -6.30 1.73
C ASP A 594 52.11 -7.01 0.86
N VAL A 595 52.11 -6.75 -0.45
CA VAL A 595 51.18 -7.34 -1.40
C VAL A 595 51.41 -8.84 -1.54
N ARG A 596 52.66 -9.30 -1.66
CA ARG A 596 53.00 -10.76 -1.73
C ARG A 596 52.58 -11.47 -0.44
N ALA A 597 52.92 -10.89 0.72
CA ALA A 597 52.57 -11.48 2.00
C ALA A 597 51.04 -11.51 2.21
N ALA A 598 50.35 -10.47 1.78
CA ALA A 598 48.89 -10.36 1.83
C ALA A 598 48.22 -11.40 0.90
N PHE A 599 48.75 -11.64 -0.30
CA PHE A 599 48.24 -12.65 -1.23
C PHE A 599 48.25 -14.04 -0.58
N THR A 600 49.36 -14.46 -0.05
CA THR A 600 49.51 -15.76 0.63
C THR A 600 48.54 -15.87 1.81
N ARG A 601 48.56 -14.85 2.70
CA ARG A 601 47.68 -14.80 3.87
C ARG A 601 46.20 -14.89 3.51
N MET A 602 45.77 -14.24 2.43
CA MET A 602 44.40 -14.24 1.97
C MET A 602 43.93 -15.63 1.53
N TYR A 603 44.77 -16.36 0.78
CA TYR A 603 44.47 -17.74 0.40
C TYR A 603 44.38 -18.65 1.61
N ASP A 604 45.30 -18.48 2.60
CA ASP A 604 45.30 -19.27 3.84
C ASP A 604 44.03 -18.99 4.66
N ASN A 605 43.61 -17.70 4.77
CA ASN A 605 42.40 -17.29 5.49
C ASN A 605 41.14 -17.88 4.87
N VAL A 606 40.97 -17.76 3.56
CA VAL A 606 39.80 -18.28 2.86
C VAL A 606 39.76 -19.82 2.92
N ALA A 607 40.87 -20.49 2.78
CA ALA A 607 40.97 -21.94 2.93
C ALA A 607 40.64 -22.42 4.35
N ALA A 608 41.01 -21.62 5.37
CA ALA A 608 40.63 -21.87 6.77
C ALA A 608 39.15 -21.62 7.07
N TYR A 609 38.54 -20.65 6.37
CA TYR A 609 37.10 -20.33 6.47
C TYR A 609 36.26 -21.43 5.81
N ASP A 610 36.54 -21.77 4.56
CA ASP A 610 35.91 -22.87 3.80
C ASP A 610 36.87 -23.41 2.75
N ALA A 611 37.41 -24.60 3.01
CA ALA A 611 38.36 -25.30 2.10
C ALA A 611 37.77 -25.67 0.74
N THR A 612 36.46 -25.55 0.55
CA THR A 612 35.79 -25.84 -0.74
C THR A 612 35.74 -24.64 -1.67
N ILE A 613 36.10 -23.43 -1.18
CA ILE A 613 36.13 -22.20 -1.97
C ILE A 613 37.49 -22.12 -2.70
N ALA A 614 37.44 -22.25 -4.03
CA ALA A 614 38.56 -21.93 -4.90
C ALA A 614 38.51 -20.46 -5.29
N LEU A 615 39.59 -19.72 -5.01
CA LEU A 615 39.70 -18.33 -5.44
C LEU A 615 40.04 -18.22 -6.92
N ASP A 616 39.36 -17.35 -7.65
CA ASP A 616 39.73 -17.00 -9.02
C ASP A 616 41.04 -16.18 -9.05
N GLY A 617 41.27 -15.43 -8.00
CA GLY A 617 42.43 -14.56 -7.80
C GLY A 617 42.09 -13.48 -6.78
N VAL A 618 42.72 -12.32 -6.90
CA VAL A 618 42.50 -11.16 -6.06
C VAL A 618 42.20 -9.93 -6.91
N LEU A 619 41.40 -9.01 -6.35
CA LEU A 619 41.19 -7.68 -6.89
C LEU A 619 42.06 -6.69 -6.12
N VAL A 620 42.97 -6.01 -6.82
CA VAL A 620 43.80 -4.94 -6.25
C VAL A 620 43.16 -3.61 -6.58
N GLU A 621 42.90 -2.78 -5.57
CA GLU A 621 42.20 -1.53 -5.70
C GLU A 621 42.96 -0.35 -5.03
N LYS A 622 42.74 0.84 -5.58
CA LYS A 622 43.21 2.06 -4.93
C LYS A 622 42.53 2.24 -3.59
N MET A 623 43.31 2.54 -2.54
CA MET A 623 42.75 2.80 -1.22
C MET A 623 41.80 3.99 -1.25
N GLY A 624 40.54 3.76 -0.87
CA GLY A 624 39.51 4.80 -0.80
C GLY A 624 39.73 5.80 0.35
N THR A 625 39.18 6.99 0.22
CA THR A 625 39.14 7.98 1.31
C THR A 625 37.96 7.71 2.24
N MET A 626 38.13 8.06 3.51
CA MET A 626 37.06 7.95 4.51
C MET A 626 35.88 8.88 4.17
N GLY A 627 34.68 8.46 4.47
CA GLY A 627 33.45 9.22 4.27
C GLY A 627 32.30 8.58 5.05
N VAL A 628 31.08 9.02 4.82
CA VAL A 628 29.88 8.38 5.37
C VAL A 628 29.53 7.17 4.52
N GLU A 629 29.28 6.03 5.17
CA GLU A 629 28.92 4.78 4.49
C GLU A 629 27.43 4.73 4.22
N MET A 630 27.08 4.46 2.99
CA MET A 630 25.71 4.22 2.51
C MET A 630 25.61 2.82 1.94
N ILE A 631 24.43 2.26 1.93
CA ILE A 631 24.06 1.03 1.23
C ILE A 631 23.19 1.42 0.03
N VAL A 632 23.47 0.86 -1.15
CA VAL A 632 22.64 0.99 -2.35
C VAL A 632 22.48 -0.38 -2.96
N GLY A 633 21.34 -1.02 -2.71
CA GLY A 633 20.98 -2.33 -3.26
C GLY A 633 19.80 -2.22 -4.23
N ALA A 634 19.80 -3.00 -5.28
CA ALA A 634 18.67 -3.08 -6.20
C ALA A 634 18.23 -4.55 -6.37
N LYS A 635 16.93 -4.79 -6.35
CA LYS A 635 16.34 -6.13 -6.47
C LYS A 635 15.17 -6.12 -7.44
N SER A 636 15.05 -7.18 -8.24
CA SER A 636 13.87 -7.42 -9.07
C SER A 636 12.91 -8.38 -8.35
N ASP A 637 11.82 -7.84 -7.82
CA ASP A 637 10.76 -8.65 -7.23
C ASP A 637 9.91 -9.29 -8.32
N PRO A 638 9.56 -10.59 -8.21
CA PRO A 638 8.78 -11.28 -9.24
C PRO A 638 7.38 -10.67 -9.47
N GLU A 639 6.76 -10.10 -8.44
CA GLU A 639 5.39 -9.55 -8.49
C GLU A 639 5.41 -8.03 -8.75
N TRP A 640 6.30 -7.32 -8.07
CA TRP A 640 6.35 -5.85 -8.05
C TRP A 640 7.38 -5.26 -9.00
N GLY A 641 8.23 -6.11 -9.62
CA GLY A 641 9.32 -5.66 -10.49
C GLY A 641 10.47 -5.00 -9.72
N PRO A 642 11.34 -4.23 -10.41
CA PRO A 642 12.56 -3.69 -9.83
C PRO A 642 12.29 -2.61 -8.76
N VAL A 643 13.16 -2.59 -7.74
CA VAL A 643 13.19 -1.59 -6.68
C VAL A 643 14.64 -1.34 -6.26
N VAL A 644 14.96 -0.14 -5.81
CA VAL A 644 16.27 0.21 -5.26
C VAL A 644 16.09 0.55 -3.77
N LEU A 645 16.89 -0.06 -2.91
CA LEU A 645 16.99 0.26 -1.49
C LEU A 645 18.23 1.13 -1.29
N ALA A 646 18.10 2.23 -0.58
CA ALA A 646 19.26 2.99 -0.14
C ALA A 646 19.06 3.52 1.29
N GLY A 647 20.17 3.67 2.00
CA GLY A 647 20.18 4.20 3.36
C GLY A 647 21.57 4.20 3.98
N PHE A 648 21.63 4.50 5.26
CA PHE A 648 22.90 4.52 5.99
C PHE A 648 23.44 3.12 6.18
N GLY A 649 24.75 2.96 5.93
CA GLY A 649 25.53 1.72 6.09
C GLY A 649 26.26 1.62 7.42
N GLY A 650 27.24 0.72 7.48
CA GLY A 650 28.07 0.48 8.64
C GLY A 650 27.39 -0.33 9.76
N VAL A 651 28.06 -0.48 10.89
CA VAL A 651 27.61 -1.34 12.02
C VAL A 651 26.24 -0.95 12.60
N THR A 652 25.85 0.31 12.46
CA THR A 652 24.55 0.82 12.94
C THR A 652 23.38 0.54 11.99
N ALA A 653 23.65 0.20 10.75
CA ALA A 653 22.62 -0.04 9.72
C ALA A 653 21.65 -1.17 10.11
N GLU A 654 22.18 -2.28 10.62
CA GLU A 654 21.40 -3.43 11.04
C GLU A 654 20.48 -3.13 12.23
N ILE A 655 20.91 -2.22 13.11
CA ILE A 655 20.18 -1.84 14.33
C ILE A 655 19.10 -0.80 14.01
N LEU A 656 19.48 0.28 13.33
CA LEU A 656 18.61 1.44 13.10
C LEU A 656 17.69 1.25 11.90
N LYS A 657 18.08 0.42 10.92
CA LYS A 657 17.32 0.14 9.68
C LYS A 657 16.82 1.42 9.00
N ASP A 658 17.70 2.46 8.95
CA ASP A 658 17.39 3.76 8.37
C ASP A 658 17.61 3.71 6.86
N VAL A 659 16.70 3.05 6.20
CA VAL A 659 16.72 2.79 4.75
C VAL A 659 15.38 3.16 4.11
N MET A 660 15.39 3.46 2.82
CA MET A 660 14.21 3.77 2.02
C MET A 660 14.22 2.97 0.72
N LEU A 661 13.02 2.63 0.25
CA LEU A 661 12.79 1.99 -1.05
C LEU A 661 12.44 3.04 -2.09
N PHE A 662 13.15 3.01 -3.21
CA PHE A 662 12.97 3.88 -4.38
C PHE A 662 12.48 3.06 -5.56
N THR A 663 11.45 3.55 -6.25
CA THR A 663 10.95 2.92 -7.46
C THR A 663 11.70 3.44 -8.69
N PRO A 664 11.91 2.64 -9.75
CA PRO A 664 12.71 3.05 -10.91
C PRO A 664 12.16 4.23 -11.70
N ASP A 665 10.90 4.60 -11.49
CA ASP A 665 10.24 5.75 -12.12
C ASP A 665 10.52 7.10 -11.42
N MET A 666 11.30 7.09 -10.34
CA MET A 666 11.72 8.30 -9.63
C MET A 666 12.91 8.97 -10.32
N GLY A 667 12.88 10.31 -10.38
CA GLY A 667 14.01 11.12 -10.80
C GLY A 667 14.92 11.57 -9.64
N VAL A 668 16.02 12.23 -9.96
CA VAL A 668 17.06 12.65 -8.99
C VAL A 668 16.47 13.48 -7.85
N GLU A 669 15.62 14.46 -8.14
CA GLU A 669 15.03 15.31 -7.10
C GLU A 669 14.08 14.54 -6.16
N GLN A 670 13.32 13.57 -6.69
CA GLN A 670 12.43 12.71 -5.89
C GLN A 670 13.24 11.78 -4.99
N VAL A 671 14.31 11.20 -5.51
CA VAL A 671 15.23 10.34 -4.72
C VAL A 671 15.95 11.16 -3.66
N LYS A 672 16.42 12.37 -3.99
CA LYS A 672 17.04 13.31 -3.04
C LYS A 672 16.09 13.66 -1.91
N ALA A 673 14.85 14.00 -2.20
CA ALA A 673 13.82 14.26 -1.19
C ALA A 673 13.63 13.05 -0.25
N GLY A 674 13.61 11.83 -0.81
CA GLY A 674 13.56 10.60 -0.03
C GLY A 674 14.77 10.40 0.88
N LEU A 675 15.99 10.59 0.38
CA LEU A 675 17.21 10.50 1.19
C LEU A 675 17.22 11.51 2.34
N LEU A 676 16.71 12.72 2.09
CA LEU A 676 16.63 13.77 3.11
C LEU A 676 15.50 13.54 4.14
N SER A 677 14.59 12.58 3.92
CA SER A 677 13.59 12.16 4.89
C SER A 677 14.06 11.05 5.84
N LEU A 678 15.26 10.50 5.65
CA LEU A 678 15.87 9.53 6.55
C LEU A 678 16.14 10.14 7.93
N LYS A 679 16.07 9.33 8.98
CA LYS A 679 16.28 9.79 10.37
C LYS A 679 17.68 10.41 10.58
N GLN A 680 18.67 9.85 9.90
CA GLN A 680 20.06 10.32 9.96
C GLN A 680 20.38 11.38 8.89
N ALA A 681 19.41 11.88 8.13
CA ALA A 681 19.60 12.90 7.09
C ALA A 681 20.38 14.15 7.53
N PRO A 682 20.33 14.61 8.80
CA PRO A 682 21.23 15.69 9.26
C PRO A 682 22.70 15.42 9.00
N LEU A 683 23.16 14.15 8.98
CA LEU A 683 24.54 13.81 8.61
C LEU A 683 24.84 14.09 7.13
N LEU A 684 23.84 14.05 6.26
CA LEU A 684 23.97 14.37 4.84
C LEU A 684 24.04 15.88 4.59
N THR A 685 23.33 16.68 5.38
CA THR A 685 23.22 18.13 5.20
C THR A 685 24.30 18.93 5.97
N GLY A 686 25.13 18.25 6.76
CA GLY A 686 26.16 18.86 7.58
C GLY A 686 25.74 19.02 9.05
N TRP A 687 26.34 18.24 9.94
CA TRP A 687 26.02 18.20 11.36
C TRP A 687 27.24 18.62 12.19
N ARG A 688 27.06 19.52 13.16
CA ARG A 688 28.09 19.97 14.10
C ARG A 688 29.41 20.40 13.44
N GLY A 689 29.31 21.14 12.31
CA GLY A 689 30.48 21.65 11.60
C GLY A 689 31.11 20.70 10.59
N ALA A 690 30.56 19.49 10.40
CA ALA A 690 30.90 18.63 9.28
C ALA A 690 30.38 19.23 7.97
N PRO A 691 31.09 19.09 6.83
CA PRO A 691 30.61 19.59 5.55
C PRO A 691 29.37 18.82 5.10
N ALA A 692 28.50 19.48 4.34
CA ALA A 692 27.41 18.82 3.62
C ALA A 692 27.98 17.83 2.59
N LEU A 693 27.28 16.70 2.42
CA LEU A 693 27.67 15.60 1.55
C LEU A 693 27.00 15.70 0.18
N ASP A 694 27.53 15.00 -0.81
CA ASP A 694 27.09 15.04 -2.21
C ASP A 694 25.86 14.17 -2.45
N VAL A 695 24.72 14.59 -1.88
CA VAL A 695 23.44 13.87 -1.98
C VAL A 695 22.97 13.80 -3.43
N ASP A 696 23.31 14.77 -4.26
CA ASP A 696 22.96 14.79 -5.68
C ASP A 696 23.65 13.64 -6.43
N ALA A 697 24.93 13.39 -6.14
CA ALA A 697 25.67 12.27 -6.72
C ALA A 697 25.12 10.92 -6.24
N LEU A 698 24.73 10.80 -4.96
CA LEU A 698 24.10 9.58 -4.43
C LEU A 698 22.73 9.35 -5.08
N ALA A 699 21.92 10.38 -5.22
CA ALA A 699 20.60 10.28 -5.85
C ALA A 699 20.73 9.89 -7.34
N ALA A 700 21.71 10.44 -8.05
CA ALA A 700 21.99 10.06 -9.44
C ALA A 700 22.40 8.59 -9.57
N LEU A 701 23.21 8.05 -8.65
CA LEU A 701 23.58 6.64 -8.61
C LEU A 701 22.33 5.74 -8.40
N ILE A 702 21.44 6.10 -7.49
CA ILE A 702 20.21 5.36 -7.20
C ILE A 702 19.29 5.33 -8.43
N VAL A 703 19.11 6.47 -9.11
CA VAL A 703 18.33 6.55 -10.35
C VAL A 703 18.95 5.66 -11.43
N GLN A 704 20.26 5.72 -11.60
CA GLN A 704 20.98 4.90 -12.57
C GLN A 704 20.84 3.40 -12.29
N MET A 705 20.90 2.99 -11.02
CA MET A 705 20.63 1.61 -10.61
C MET A 705 19.22 1.18 -11.02
N GLY A 706 18.20 2.02 -10.82
CA GLY A 706 16.84 1.77 -11.28
C GLY A 706 16.73 1.60 -12.80
N GLN A 707 17.42 2.42 -13.56
CA GLN A 707 17.49 2.34 -15.03
C GLN A 707 18.17 1.05 -15.52
N ILE A 708 19.24 0.63 -14.86
CA ILE A 708 19.93 -0.64 -15.14
C ILE A 708 19.00 -1.82 -14.87
N MET A 709 18.35 -1.85 -13.72
CA MET A 709 17.40 -2.93 -13.38
C MET A 709 16.24 -3.02 -14.37
N THR A 710 15.74 -1.87 -14.80
CA THR A 710 14.64 -1.81 -15.80
C THR A 710 15.09 -2.28 -17.18
N GLY A 711 16.33 -1.97 -17.56
CA GLY A 711 16.90 -2.34 -18.86
C GLY A 711 17.34 -3.80 -18.98
N ASN A 712 17.44 -4.53 -17.85
CA ASN A 712 17.98 -5.90 -17.82
C ASN A 712 17.14 -6.81 -16.92
N PRO A 713 16.02 -7.36 -17.40
CA PRO A 713 15.14 -8.21 -16.60
C PRO A 713 15.79 -9.49 -16.04
N ALA A 714 16.91 -9.93 -16.63
CA ALA A 714 17.68 -11.06 -16.14
C ALA A 714 18.44 -10.76 -14.84
N ILE A 715 18.66 -9.48 -14.51
CA ILE A 715 19.32 -9.11 -13.26
C ILE A 715 18.30 -9.26 -12.12
N ARG A 716 18.62 -10.13 -11.16
CA ARG A 716 17.81 -10.34 -9.95
C ARG A 716 18.20 -9.41 -8.83
N GLU A 717 19.50 -9.14 -8.69
CA GLU A 717 20.02 -8.32 -7.62
C GLU A 717 21.34 -7.63 -8.03
N ILE A 718 21.52 -6.39 -7.59
CA ILE A 718 22.80 -5.68 -7.57
C ILE A 718 22.95 -5.10 -6.17
N ASP A 719 24.04 -5.36 -5.48
CA ASP A 719 24.37 -4.78 -4.17
C ASP A 719 25.68 -3.98 -4.25
N LEU A 720 25.61 -2.71 -3.94
CA LEU A 720 26.74 -1.80 -3.79
C LEU A 720 26.88 -1.46 -2.31
N ASN A 721 27.79 -2.15 -1.60
CA ASN A 721 27.89 -2.04 -0.16
C ASN A 721 29.35 -2.24 0.33
N PRO A 722 30.00 -1.17 0.86
CA PRO A 722 29.46 0.17 1.05
C PRO A 722 29.64 1.11 -0.15
N VAL A 723 28.80 2.12 -0.22
CA VAL A 723 28.97 3.33 -1.04
C VAL A 723 29.42 4.46 -0.12
N ILE A 724 30.59 5.03 -0.37
CA ILE A 724 31.11 6.17 0.40
C ILE A 724 30.63 7.46 -0.24
N ILE A 725 29.92 8.28 0.54
CA ILE A 725 29.51 9.61 0.13
C ILE A 725 30.52 10.66 0.65
N HIS A 726 30.99 11.50 -0.22
CA HIS A 726 31.97 12.55 0.04
C HIS A 726 31.31 13.94 0.16
N PRO A 727 32.04 14.98 0.57
CA PRO A 727 31.55 16.36 0.57
C PRO A 727 31.05 16.81 -0.82
N VAL A 728 30.11 17.75 -0.85
CA VAL A 728 29.51 18.32 -2.07
C VAL A 728 30.55 18.57 -3.18
N GLY A 729 30.29 18.10 -4.37
CA GLY A 729 31.18 18.20 -5.56
C GLY A 729 32.32 17.19 -5.59
N LYS A 730 32.40 16.26 -4.63
CA LYS A 730 33.38 15.16 -4.60
C LYS A 730 32.79 13.80 -4.96
N GLY A 731 31.48 13.74 -5.15
CA GLY A 731 30.78 12.54 -5.61
C GLY A 731 30.66 11.43 -4.57
N VAL A 732 30.42 10.24 -5.07
CA VAL A 732 30.30 8.99 -4.32
C VAL A 732 31.22 7.92 -4.91
N VAL A 733 31.58 6.89 -4.11
CA VAL A 733 32.41 5.76 -4.58
C VAL A 733 31.87 4.47 -4.00
N ALA A 734 31.48 3.52 -4.86
CA ALA A 734 31.08 2.17 -4.46
C ALA A 734 32.32 1.29 -4.28
N LEU A 735 32.55 0.85 -3.05
CA LEU A 735 33.76 0.07 -2.75
C LEU A 735 33.59 -1.43 -3.09
N ASP A 736 32.39 -1.96 -3.00
CA ASP A 736 32.09 -3.36 -3.38
C ASP A 736 30.91 -3.43 -4.35
N ALA A 737 30.82 -4.51 -5.10
CA ALA A 737 29.72 -4.80 -6.01
C ALA A 737 29.46 -6.31 -6.07
N LEU A 738 28.22 -6.70 -5.86
CA LEU A 738 27.74 -8.05 -6.11
C LEU A 738 26.60 -7.98 -7.14
N MET A 739 26.54 -8.94 -8.06
CA MET A 739 25.45 -9.05 -9.00
C MET A 739 24.96 -10.49 -9.07
N LEU A 740 23.63 -10.67 -9.12
CA LEU A 740 22.96 -11.95 -9.35
C LEU A 740 22.16 -11.88 -10.65
N VAL A 741 22.42 -12.81 -11.56
CA VAL A 741 21.74 -12.92 -12.86
C VAL A 741 21.06 -14.29 -12.96
N GLU A 742 19.84 -14.29 -13.51
CA GLU A 742 19.05 -15.54 -13.74
C GLU A 742 19.54 -16.32 -14.95
#